data_5fe890a54397b5df5547093df194bebf
#
_entry.id   5fe890a54397b5df5547093df194bebf
#
_cell.length_a   1.000
_cell.length_b   1.000
_cell.length_c   1.000
_cell.angle_alpha   90.00
_cell.angle_beta   90.00
_cell.angle_gamma   90.00
#
_symmetry.space_group_name_H-M   'P 1'
#
loop_
_entity.id
_entity.type
_entity.pdbx_description
1 polymer ?
#
loop_
_entity_poly.entity_id
_entity_poly.type
_entity_poly.pdbx_seq_one_letter_code
_entity_poly.pdbx_strand_id
1 'polypeptide(L)'
;MNRVAPLLAGLSLAFAQAPGLTQVAPPNIFAQPSPLPFGAPPFDRIRDEDYQPGFEQGMAIHAAEIARVAANPAPPTFDNVIVAMERSGAMLQRVEAAFDAVKQADTNPARQTIQKAIAPKLTAHNDAIYLDAALFARVKTLWDGRAMLGLSPEQAQLLKIYYQRFVRAGALLSPDDKRKLRDINTQLSVLQTAFQQKLLAGTKAGALVVDDPARLKGLGDGGIAAAAEAAKARGLDGKWVVPLQNTTQQPALASLDDRAVRQQLFEASWTRSVKGDANDTRATIAEIAELRARKAALLGFPTWADYVLADQMAKTPHNAEAFMARLIPATAAEEKREADELDATIKAGGESFTVKPWDWDRYADRVKKARLDFDGDAAKPYFELNAVLEKGVFYAANQLYGVTFKERHDIPVYNPDVRVFEVFDRDGKHLALFYCDYFKRDSKSGGAWKSSFVDPSKLLGETAVIYNVANLPKPAPGQPALISFDDVTTMFHEFGHALHGMFANLTYPSLNNTARDFVEFPSQFNEHWALDPKVLANYAHHYQTGAPIPPALIAKLRRAAKFNQGYALGELVAVAELDMQWHALSASAPRQDADAFEAAALAKTGLDTAHVPPRYRSSYFQHIWSGGYAAGYYGYLWTQMLENDAFAWFTAHGGLTRANGDRFRDLILSRGHTQDYDVMFRAFYGKDPDIEPMLADRGLLPVKP
;
A
#
# COMPACT_ATOMS: atom_id res chain seq x y z
N MET A 1 69.68 54.65 -58.07
CA MET A 1 68.81 53.68 -58.70
C MET A 1 67.84 53.24 -57.65
N ASN A 2 66.63 53.81 -57.74
CA ASN A 2 65.55 53.67 -56.76
C ASN A 2 64.78 52.39 -56.93
N ARG A 3 64.45 51.69 -55.84
CA ARG A 3 63.34 50.73 -55.83
C ARG A 3 62.36 51.09 -54.73
N VAL A 4 61.20 51.49 -55.18
CA VAL A 4 60.01 51.80 -54.36
C VAL A 4 59.31 50.45 -54.03
N ALA A 5 59.03 50.19 -52.75
CA ALA A 5 58.14 49.08 -52.31
C ALA A 5 56.75 49.65 -51.97
N PRO A 6 55.63 48.98 -52.34
CA PRO A 6 54.30 49.45 -52.01
C PRO A 6 53.87 48.87 -50.64
N LEU A 7 53.25 49.70 -49.78
CA LEU A 7 52.50 49.36 -48.60
C LEU A 7 51.21 48.62 -48.98
N LEU A 8 51.02 47.45 -48.42
CA LEU A 8 49.74 46.77 -48.40
C LEU A 8 49.06 47.08 -47.06
N ALA A 9 47.96 47.82 -47.14
CA ALA A 9 47.05 48.06 -45.99
C ALA A 9 46.16 46.82 -45.80
N GLY A 10 46.34 46.11 -44.70
CA GLY A 10 45.47 44.98 -44.29
C GLY A 10 44.17 45.49 -43.70
N LEU A 11 43.03 45.24 -44.36
CA LEU A 11 41.71 45.39 -43.76
C LEU A 11 41.45 44.20 -42.84
N SER A 12 41.37 44.43 -41.53
CA SER A 12 40.87 43.44 -40.55
C SER A 12 39.35 43.45 -40.60
N LEU A 13 38.77 42.41 -41.19
CA LEU A 13 37.33 42.10 -41.05
C LEU A 13 37.09 41.56 -39.65
N ALA A 14 36.41 42.36 -38.81
CA ALA A 14 35.84 41.90 -37.54
C ALA A 14 34.64 41.02 -37.88
N PHE A 15 34.75 39.70 -37.63
CA PHE A 15 33.61 38.81 -37.61
C PHE A 15 32.79 39.13 -36.37
N ALA A 16 31.63 39.76 -36.54
CA ALA A 16 30.60 39.83 -35.51
C ALA A 16 30.12 38.39 -35.21
N GLN A 17 30.35 37.89 -33.99
CA GLN A 17 29.73 36.66 -33.50
C GLN A 17 28.22 36.84 -33.51
N ALA A 18 27.54 36.02 -34.28
CA ALA A 18 26.10 35.90 -34.22
C ALA A 18 25.69 35.50 -32.80
N PRO A 19 24.57 36.05 -32.25
CA PRO A 19 24.07 35.63 -30.94
C PRO A 19 23.81 34.12 -31.02
N GLY A 20 24.42 33.39 -30.05
CA GLY A 20 24.27 31.95 -29.95
C GLY A 20 22.79 31.57 -29.94
N LEU A 21 22.43 30.70 -30.85
CA LEU A 21 21.15 29.99 -30.80
C LEU A 21 21.08 29.36 -29.41
N THR A 22 20.25 29.91 -28.54
CA THR A 22 19.83 29.25 -27.30
C THR A 22 19.27 27.91 -27.73
N GLN A 23 20.01 26.85 -27.48
CA GLN A 23 19.56 25.49 -27.67
C GLN A 23 18.32 25.35 -26.80
N VAL A 24 17.14 25.32 -27.42
CA VAL A 24 15.90 25.03 -26.72
C VAL A 24 16.09 23.64 -26.12
N ALA A 25 16.10 23.54 -24.82
CA ALA A 25 16.20 22.24 -24.15
C ALA A 25 15.12 21.32 -24.73
N PRO A 26 15.41 20.04 -24.99
CA PRO A 26 14.41 19.11 -25.50
C PRO A 26 13.22 19.12 -24.55
N PRO A 27 11.99 18.98 -25.08
CA PRO A 27 10.81 18.96 -24.23
C PRO A 27 10.93 17.81 -23.21
N ASN A 28 10.50 18.06 -21.96
CA ASN A 28 10.52 17.05 -20.91
C ASN A 28 9.77 15.79 -21.37
N ILE A 29 10.30 14.60 -21.04
CA ILE A 29 9.77 13.31 -21.51
C ILE A 29 8.28 13.10 -21.14
N PHE A 30 7.81 13.73 -20.07
CA PHE A 30 6.42 13.67 -19.60
C PHE A 30 5.48 14.66 -20.32
N ALA A 31 6.01 15.57 -21.15
CA ALA A 31 5.20 16.60 -21.83
C ALA A 31 4.19 16.01 -22.82
N GLN A 32 4.49 14.88 -23.40
CA GLN A 32 3.61 14.15 -24.32
C GLN A 32 3.21 12.80 -23.74
N PRO A 33 2.04 12.25 -24.12
CA PRO A 33 1.69 10.86 -23.81
C PRO A 33 2.80 9.89 -24.24
N SER A 34 3.00 8.84 -23.45
CA SER A 34 3.94 7.77 -23.83
C SER A 34 3.51 7.11 -25.13
N PRO A 35 4.44 6.83 -26.07
CA PRO A 35 4.12 6.10 -27.29
C PRO A 35 3.99 4.58 -27.07
N LEU A 36 4.29 4.09 -25.87
CA LEU A 36 4.18 2.69 -25.52
C LEU A 36 2.71 2.26 -25.39
N PRO A 37 2.41 0.96 -25.53
CA PRO A 37 1.07 0.44 -25.34
C PRO A 37 0.42 0.94 -24.05
N PHE A 38 -0.85 1.37 -24.14
CA PHE A 38 -1.67 1.87 -23.03
C PHE A 38 -1.09 3.06 -22.27
N GLY A 39 -0.13 3.79 -22.83
CA GLY A 39 0.53 4.91 -22.17
C GLY A 39 1.52 4.49 -21.07
N ALA A 40 1.98 3.24 -21.07
CA ALA A 40 2.97 2.74 -20.12
C ALA A 40 4.21 3.66 -20.05
N PRO A 41 4.79 3.92 -18.86
CA PRO A 41 5.94 4.80 -18.73
C PRO A 41 7.17 4.24 -19.46
N PRO A 42 7.89 5.07 -20.26
CA PRO A 42 9.08 4.64 -20.99
C PRO A 42 10.31 4.63 -20.06
N PHE A 43 10.36 3.69 -19.10
CA PHE A 43 11.40 3.62 -18.07
C PHE A 43 12.83 3.45 -18.62
N ASP A 44 12.99 2.97 -19.84
CA ASP A 44 14.27 2.91 -20.56
C ASP A 44 14.83 4.29 -20.95
N ARG A 45 13.98 5.33 -20.95
CA ARG A 45 14.34 6.69 -21.34
C ARG A 45 14.19 7.72 -20.22
N ILE A 46 13.38 7.43 -19.21
CA ILE A 46 13.19 8.31 -18.04
C ILE A 46 14.45 8.29 -17.20
N ARG A 47 14.98 9.47 -16.86
CA ARG A 47 16.12 9.67 -15.96
C ARG A 47 15.69 10.41 -14.71
N ASP A 48 16.49 10.31 -13.64
CA ASP A 48 16.18 10.98 -12.37
C ASP A 48 16.10 12.51 -12.53
N GLU A 49 16.90 13.11 -13.43
CA GLU A 49 16.87 14.53 -13.73
C GLU A 49 15.61 15.02 -14.46
N ASP A 50 14.82 14.12 -15.05
CA ASP A 50 13.58 14.48 -15.76
C ASP A 50 12.41 14.76 -14.79
N TYR A 51 12.44 14.18 -13.59
CA TYR A 51 11.31 14.22 -12.67
C TYR A 51 11.04 15.62 -12.13
N GLN A 52 12.05 16.31 -11.56
CA GLN A 52 11.79 17.61 -10.95
C GLN A 52 11.29 18.65 -11.96
N PRO A 53 11.92 18.85 -13.15
CA PRO A 53 11.35 19.72 -14.17
C PRO A 53 9.99 19.28 -14.68
N GLY A 54 9.75 17.95 -14.77
CA GLY A 54 8.46 17.37 -15.14
C GLY A 54 7.35 17.76 -14.17
N PHE A 55 7.60 17.65 -12.87
CA PHE A 55 6.67 18.12 -11.83
C PHE A 55 6.40 19.61 -11.92
N GLU A 56 7.44 20.44 -12.01
CA GLU A 56 7.30 21.89 -12.03
C GLU A 56 6.52 22.36 -13.27
N GLN A 57 6.82 21.81 -14.45
CA GLN A 57 6.09 22.08 -15.67
C GLN A 57 4.65 21.53 -15.63
N GLY A 58 4.46 20.32 -15.13
CA GLY A 58 3.14 19.68 -14.97
C GLY A 58 2.21 20.49 -14.07
N MET A 59 2.73 20.96 -12.92
CA MET A 59 1.98 21.85 -12.01
C MET A 59 1.63 23.18 -12.67
N ALA A 60 2.54 23.79 -13.43
CA ALA A 60 2.29 25.06 -14.10
C ALA A 60 1.19 24.93 -15.18
N ILE A 61 1.24 23.86 -15.98
CA ILE A 61 0.22 23.56 -16.99
C ILE A 61 -1.13 23.32 -16.32
N HIS A 62 -1.17 22.46 -15.30
CA HIS A 62 -2.41 22.14 -14.58
C HIS A 62 -3.02 23.39 -13.92
N ALA A 63 -2.21 24.23 -13.27
CA ALA A 63 -2.68 25.51 -12.72
C ALA A 63 -3.32 26.43 -13.78
N ALA A 64 -2.73 26.50 -14.96
CA ALA A 64 -3.29 27.29 -16.06
C ALA A 64 -4.59 26.69 -16.63
N GLU A 65 -4.73 25.35 -16.65
CA GLU A 65 -5.96 24.66 -17.04
C GLU A 65 -7.09 24.94 -16.03
N ILE A 66 -6.81 24.81 -14.75
CA ILE A 66 -7.75 25.10 -13.67
C ILE A 66 -8.17 26.58 -13.65
N ALA A 67 -7.22 27.51 -13.84
CA ALA A 67 -7.52 28.93 -13.93
C ALA A 67 -8.50 29.26 -15.07
N ARG A 68 -8.39 28.57 -16.20
CA ARG A 68 -9.36 28.71 -17.33
C ARG A 68 -10.75 28.21 -16.93
N VAL A 69 -10.85 27.13 -16.16
CA VAL A 69 -12.14 26.65 -15.63
C VAL A 69 -12.72 27.66 -14.67
N ALA A 70 -11.94 28.16 -13.71
CA ALA A 70 -12.37 29.12 -12.72
C ALA A 70 -12.86 30.46 -13.32
N ALA A 71 -12.14 30.97 -14.34
CA ALA A 71 -12.40 32.25 -15.01
C ALA A 71 -13.40 32.15 -16.19
N ASN A 72 -13.97 30.99 -16.48
CA ASN A 72 -14.88 30.82 -17.60
C ASN A 72 -16.16 31.69 -17.40
N PRO A 73 -16.45 32.65 -18.30
CA PRO A 73 -17.58 33.57 -18.16
C PRO A 73 -18.94 32.90 -18.41
N ALA A 74 -18.98 31.74 -19.03
CA ALA A 74 -20.21 31.00 -19.28
C ALA A 74 -20.82 30.48 -17.97
N PRO A 75 -22.16 30.40 -17.87
CA PRO A 75 -22.79 29.77 -16.72
C PRO A 75 -22.21 28.38 -16.44
N PRO A 76 -22.03 27.96 -15.15
CA PRO A 76 -21.53 26.67 -14.81
C PRO A 76 -22.41 25.54 -15.35
N THR A 77 -21.80 24.59 -16.07
CA THR A 77 -22.41 23.32 -16.48
C THR A 77 -21.54 22.17 -15.99
N PHE A 78 -22.11 20.97 -15.92
CA PHE A 78 -21.33 19.77 -15.56
C PHE A 78 -20.09 19.62 -16.46
N ASP A 79 -20.25 19.88 -17.78
CA ASP A 79 -19.15 19.74 -18.74
C ASP A 79 -18.08 20.83 -18.60
N ASN A 80 -18.48 22.12 -18.43
CA ASN A 80 -17.50 23.22 -18.38
C ASN A 80 -16.85 23.42 -17.00
N VAL A 81 -17.24 22.61 -15.99
CA VAL A 81 -16.63 22.60 -14.66
C VAL A 81 -16.07 21.22 -14.36
N ILE A 82 -16.94 20.23 -14.15
CA ILE A 82 -16.51 18.90 -13.65
C ILE A 82 -15.73 18.12 -14.70
N VAL A 83 -16.27 17.99 -15.92
CA VAL A 83 -15.55 17.29 -17.01
C VAL A 83 -14.26 18.03 -17.40
N ALA A 84 -14.28 19.38 -17.37
CA ALA A 84 -13.09 20.17 -17.62
C ALA A 84 -11.99 19.92 -16.56
N MET A 85 -12.35 19.75 -15.30
CA MET A 85 -11.42 19.36 -14.21
C MET A 85 -10.91 17.92 -14.39
N GLU A 86 -11.77 16.96 -14.77
CA GLU A 86 -11.38 15.56 -15.05
C GLU A 86 -10.36 15.45 -16.19
N ARG A 87 -10.38 16.39 -17.15
CA ARG A 87 -9.44 16.43 -18.28
C ARG A 87 -8.15 17.18 -18.00
N SER A 88 -8.05 17.88 -16.87
CA SER A 88 -6.89 18.69 -16.51
C SER A 88 -5.78 17.89 -15.85
N GLY A 89 -4.54 18.41 -15.88
CA GLY A 89 -3.41 17.86 -15.16
C GLY A 89 -2.74 16.63 -15.76
N ALA A 90 -3.02 16.27 -17.01
CA ALA A 90 -2.52 15.03 -17.62
C ALA A 90 -0.98 14.87 -17.60
N MET A 91 -0.20 15.96 -17.75
CA MET A 91 1.26 15.88 -17.64
C MET A 91 1.69 15.62 -16.20
N LEU A 92 1.07 16.32 -15.23
CA LEU A 92 1.37 16.14 -13.82
C LEU A 92 1.09 14.70 -13.38
N GLN A 93 -0.06 14.15 -13.78
CA GLN A 93 -0.43 12.76 -13.48
C GLN A 93 0.59 11.75 -14.00
N ARG A 94 1.11 11.95 -15.24
CA ARG A 94 2.14 11.04 -15.80
C ARG A 94 3.43 11.05 -15.01
N VAL A 95 3.91 12.24 -14.61
CA VAL A 95 5.15 12.31 -13.81
C VAL A 95 4.94 11.79 -12.39
N GLU A 96 3.81 12.08 -11.75
CA GLU A 96 3.45 11.56 -10.43
C GLU A 96 3.42 10.03 -10.44
N ALA A 97 2.68 9.41 -11.35
CA ALA A 97 2.54 7.97 -11.44
C ALA A 97 3.89 7.25 -11.62
N ALA A 98 4.74 7.74 -12.54
CA ALA A 98 6.07 7.17 -12.76
C ALA A 98 6.99 7.37 -11.56
N PHE A 99 6.99 8.57 -10.95
CA PHE A 99 7.83 8.86 -9.80
C PHE A 99 7.40 8.11 -8.54
N ASP A 100 6.09 7.99 -8.31
CA ASP A 100 5.54 7.29 -7.15
C ASP A 100 5.95 5.82 -7.11
N ALA A 101 6.04 5.17 -8.25
CA ALA A 101 6.56 3.82 -8.34
C ALA A 101 8.03 3.76 -7.91
N VAL A 102 8.90 4.55 -8.55
CA VAL A 102 10.36 4.45 -8.31
C VAL A 102 10.78 5.02 -6.95
N LYS A 103 10.07 6.03 -6.41
CA LYS A 103 10.38 6.57 -5.06
C LYS A 103 10.12 5.56 -3.94
N GLN A 104 9.19 4.62 -4.15
CA GLN A 104 8.82 3.60 -3.18
C GLN A 104 9.47 2.24 -3.48
N ALA A 105 9.48 1.82 -4.74
CA ALA A 105 9.94 0.48 -5.12
C ALA A 105 11.42 0.42 -5.49
N ASP A 106 12.05 1.54 -5.88
CA ASP A 106 13.45 1.56 -6.34
C ASP A 106 14.12 2.92 -6.07
N THR A 107 14.07 3.39 -4.82
CA THR A 107 14.57 4.73 -4.47
C THR A 107 16.10 4.80 -4.46
N ASN A 108 16.60 6.03 -4.62
CA ASN A 108 18.01 6.38 -4.50
C ASN A 108 18.17 7.80 -3.91
N PRO A 109 19.38 8.27 -3.58
CA PRO A 109 19.60 9.60 -3.00
C PRO A 109 19.08 10.76 -3.86
N ALA A 110 19.14 10.65 -5.21
CA ALA A 110 18.63 11.68 -6.12
C ALA A 110 17.09 11.74 -6.02
N ARG A 111 16.40 10.61 -6.11
CA ARG A 111 14.93 10.51 -5.96
C ARG A 111 14.44 10.98 -4.61
N GLN A 112 15.18 10.68 -3.52
CA GLN A 112 14.86 11.18 -2.18
C GLN A 112 15.01 12.71 -2.10
N THR A 113 15.99 13.28 -2.76
CA THR A 113 16.17 14.74 -2.84
C THR A 113 15.03 15.40 -3.61
N ILE A 114 14.65 14.82 -4.77
CA ILE A 114 13.51 15.28 -5.56
C ILE A 114 12.22 15.19 -4.73
N GLN A 115 11.97 14.08 -4.05
CA GLN A 115 10.82 13.90 -3.19
C GLN A 115 10.69 15.02 -2.14
N LYS A 116 11.80 15.35 -1.44
CA LYS A 116 11.83 16.44 -0.47
C LYS A 116 11.50 17.80 -1.09
N ALA A 117 12.02 18.06 -2.29
CA ALA A 117 11.84 19.33 -2.97
C ALA A 117 10.41 19.50 -3.52
N ILE A 118 9.79 18.40 -3.97
CA ILE A 118 8.51 18.43 -4.69
C ILE A 118 7.31 18.28 -3.75
N ALA A 119 7.40 17.52 -2.67
CA ALA A 119 6.27 17.26 -1.78
C ALA A 119 5.56 18.56 -1.27
N PRO A 120 6.26 19.57 -0.74
CA PRO A 120 5.61 20.82 -0.34
C PRO A 120 5.03 21.62 -1.54
N LYS A 121 5.67 21.54 -2.73
CA LYS A 121 5.17 22.21 -3.95
C LYS A 121 3.87 21.58 -4.44
N LEU A 122 3.77 20.25 -4.45
CA LEU A 122 2.52 19.53 -4.77
C LEU A 122 1.40 19.86 -3.78
N THR A 123 1.72 19.91 -2.49
CA THR A 123 0.78 20.33 -1.46
C THR A 123 0.25 21.75 -1.71
N ALA A 124 1.15 22.70 -1.98
CA ALA A 124 0.77 24.08 -2.29
C ALA A 124 -0.04 24.18 -3.60
N HIS A 125 0.27 23.36 -4.60
CA HIS A 125 -0.48 23.26 -5.85
C HIS A 125 -1.91 22.77 -5.62
N ASN A 126 -2.09 21.70 -4.84
CA ASN A 126 -3.41 21.17 -4.49
C ASN A 126 -4.22 22.20 -3.66
N ASP A 127 -3.57 22.87 -2.70
CA ASP A 127 -4.21 23.94 -1.91
C ASP A 127 -4.64 25.11 -2.80
N ALA A 128 -3.87 25.46 -3.82
CA ALA A 128 -4.24 26.51 -4.77
C ALA A 128 -5.51 26.16 -5.55
N ILE A 129 -5.73 24.89 -5.87
CA ILE A 129 -6.94 24.42 -6.57
C ILE A 129 -8.14 24.35 -5.63
N TYR A 130 -8.02 23.59 -4.54
CA TYR A 130 -9.20 23.28 -3.69
C TYR A 130 -9.60 24.41 -2.73
N LEU A 131 -8.74 25.41 -2.53
CA LEU A 131 -9.06 26.63 -1.77
C LEU A 131 -9.41 27.82 -2.66
N ASP A 132 -9.45 27.65 -3.99
CA ASP A 132 -9.85 28.70 -4.94
C ASP A 132 -11.34 29.00 -4.81
N ALA A 133 -11.65 30.27 -4.50
CA ALA A 133 -13.03 30.69 -4.24
C ALA A 133 -13.89 30.77 -5.52
N ALA A 134 -13.27 31.13 -6.67
CA ALA A 134 -13.99 31.24 -7.93
C ALA A 134 -14.34 29.87 -8.49
N LEU A 135 -13.39 28.95 -8.45
CA LEU A 135 -13.62 27.55 -8.84
C LEU A 135 -14.67 26.88 -7.95
N PHE A 136 -14.54 27.04 -6.62
CA PHE A 136 -15.52 26.50 -5.68
C PHE A 136 -16.93 27.08 -5.89
N ALA A 137 -17.06 28.35 -6.19
CA ALA A 137 -18.35 28.96 -6.48
C ALA A 137 -19.05 28.28 -7.68
N ARG A 138 -18.30 27.91 -8.71
CA ARG A 138 -18.82 27.19 -9.88
C ARG A 138 -19.27 25.77 -9.51
N VAL A 139 -18.46 25.03 -8.74
CA VAL A 139 -18.82 23.68 -8.24
C VAL A 139 -20.06 23.78 -7.32
N LYS A 140 -20.10 24.77 -6.42
CA LYS A 140 -21.23 25.00 -5.51
C LYS A 140 -22.52 25.31 -6.26
N THR A 141 -22.46 26.13 -7.31
CA THR A 141 -23.63 26.41 -8.16
C THR A 141 -24.23 25.15 -8.76
N LEU A 142 -23.38 24.23 -9.25
CA LEU A 142 -23.84 22.93 -9.76
C LEU A 142 -24.42 22.06 -8.65
N TRP A 143 -23.77 22.03 -7.48
CA TRP A 143 -24.24 21.27 -6.34
C TRP A 143 -25.59 21.73 -5.82
N ASP A 144 -25.78 23.04 -5.67
CA ASP A 144 -27.05 23.63 -5.20
C ASP A 144 -28.17 23.35 -6.22
N GLY A 145 -27.89 23.44 -7.51
CA GLY A 145 -28.85 23.21 -8.59
C GLY A 145 -28.98 21.72 -9.04
N ARG A 146 -28.29 20.76 -8.42
CA ARG A 146 -28.11 19.38 -8.88
C ARG A 146 -29.40 18.64 -9.23
N ALA A 147 -30.49 18.93 -8.53
CA ALA A 147 -31.77 18.27 -8.80
C ALA A 147 -32.37 18.63 -10.18
N MET A 148 -31.95 19.78 -10.76
CA MET A 148 -32.45 20.27 -12.04
C MET A 148 -31.52 20.00 -13.21
N LEU A 149 -30.32 19.40 -12.96
CA LEU A 149 -29.30 19.22 -14.00
C LEU A 149 -29.52 17.96 -14.86
N GLY A 150 -30.44 17.06 -14.49
CA GLY A 150 -30.68 15.81 -15.24
C GLY A 150 -29.47 14.87 -15.30
N LEU A 151 -28.62 14.87 -14.26
CA LEU A 151 -27.41 14.08 -14.20
C LEU A 151 -27.68 12.59 -14.17
N SER A 152 -26.83 11.81 -14.85
CA SER A 152 -26.80 10.36 -14.64
C SER A 152 -26.39 10.02 -13.19
N PRO A 153 -26.67 8.80 -12.68
CA PRO A 153 -26.22 8.40 -11.35
C PRO A 153 -24.70 8.56 -11.14
N GLU A 154 -23.90 8.21 -12.14
CA GLU A 154 -22.43 8.36 -12.10
C GLU A 154 -22.01 9.84 -12.03
N GLN A 155 -22.66 10.71 -12.80
CA GLN A 155 -22.41 12.15 -12.77
C GLN A 155 -22.84 12.78 -11.45
N ALA A 156 -23.98 12.37 -10.90
CA ALA A 156 -24.46 12.86 -9.61
C ALA A 156 -23.50 12.48 -8.47
N GLN A 157 -22.98 11.26 -8.48
CA GLN A 157 -21.98 10.81 -7.51
C GLN A 157 -20.65 11.56 -7.68
N LEU A 158 -20.19 11.77 -8.91
CA LEU A 158 -18.98 12.56 -9.18
C LEU A 158 -19.11 13.99 -8.66
N LEU A 159 -20.25 14.64 -8.93
CA LEU A 159 -20.50 16.00 -8.43
C LEU A 159 -20.53 16.04 -6.88
N LYS A 160 -21.14 15.04 -6.23
CA LYS A 160 -21.10 14.87 -4.76
C LYS A 160 -19.66 14.79 -4.26
N ILE A 161 -18.84 13.94 -4.89
CA ILE A 161 -17.43 13.77 -4.51
C ILE A 161 -16.63 15.05 -4.68
N TYR A 162 -16.79 15.76 -5.80
CA TYR A 162 -16.12 17.05 -6.00
C TYR A 162 -16.53 18.09 -4.95
N TYR A 163 -17.83 18.27 -4.71
CA TYR A 163 -18.30 19.18 -3.71
C TYR A 163 -17.74 18.85 -2.31
N GLN A 164 -17.80 17.58 -1.90
CA GLN A 164 -17.25 17.12 -0.63
C GLN A 164 -15.74 17.34 -0.55
N ARG A 165 -15.00 17.06 -1.64
CA ARG A 165 -13.55 17.26 -1.71
C ARG A 165 -13.18 18.74 -1.47
N PHE A 166 -13.87 19.68 -2.11
CA PHE A 166 -13.66 21.10 -1.86
C PHE A 166 -13.99 21.50 -0.42
N VAL A 167 -15.14 21.09 0.11
CA VAL A 167 -15.55 21.40 1.49
C VAL A 167 -14.55 20.85 2.50
N ARG A 168 -14.16 19.60 2.35
CA ARG A 168 -13.18 18.93 3.21
C ARG A 168 -11.77 19.50 3.08
N ALA A 169 -11.42 20.03 1.92
CA ALA A 169 -10.17 20.76 1.73
C ALA A 169 -10.19 22.16 2.35
N GLY A 170 -11.35 22.66 2.84
CA GLY A 170 -11.46 23.95 3.51
C GLY A 170 -11.96 25.10 2.62
N ALA A 171 -12.65 24.82 1.51
CA ALA A 171 -13.17 25.86 0.61
C ALA A 171 -14.09 26.86 1.30
N LEU A 172 -14.81 26.44 2.35
CA LEU A 172 -15.72 27.27 3.13
C LEU A 172 -15.05 28.14 4.22
N LEU A 173 -13.76 27.95 4.48
CA LEU A 173 -13.01 28.68 5.51
C LEU A 173 -12.82 30.16 5.15
N SER A 174 -12.63 30.98 6.18
CA SER A 174 -12.23 32.39 6.04
C SER A 174 -10.86 32.50 5.34
N PRO A 175 -10.53 33.63 4.71
CA PRO A 175 -9.19 33.81 4.11
C PRO A 175 -8.05 33.59 5.11
N ASP A 176 -8.24 33.97 6.38
CA ASP A 176 -7.24 33.79 7.44
C ASP A 176 -7.07 32.35 7.79
N ASP A 177 -8.14 31.60 7.92
CA ASP A 177 -8.09 30.18 8.24
C ASP A 177 -7.56 29.35 7.05
N LYS A 178 -7.83 29.76 5.82
CA LYS A 178 -7.19 29.17 4.63
C LYS A 178 -5.68 29.38 4.64
N ARG A 179 -5.15 30.51 5.15
CA ARG A 179 -3.69 30.70 5.32
C ARG A 179 -3.12 29.72 6.34
N LYS A 180 -3.74 29.64 7.54
CA LYS A 180 -3.33 28.67 8.59
C LYS A 180 -3.36 27.23 8.08
N LEU A 181 -4.37 26.87 7.29
CA LEU A 181 -4.53 25.54 6.72
C LEU A 181 -3.39 25.22 5.74
N ARG A 182 -3.02 26.15 4.85
CA ARG A 182 -1.87 25.98 3.94
C ARG A 182 -0.56 25.76 4.69
N ASP A 183 -0.34 26.51 5.76
CA ASP A 183 0.86 26.36 6.59
C ASP A 183 0.91 24.96 7.23
N ILE A 184 -0.23 24.48 7.78
CA ILE A 184 -0.36 23.14 8.34
C ILE A 184 -0.12 22.06 7.26
N ASN A 185 -0.75 22.19 6.09
CA ASN A 185 -0.60 21.25 4.99
C ASN A 185 0.86 21.15 4.52
N THR A 186 1.55 22.29 4.39
CA THR A 186 2.96 22.33 4.03
C THR A 186 3.83 21.64 5.08
N GLN A 187 3.63 21.92 6.38
CA GLN A 187 4.35 21.25 7.46
C GLN A 187 4.11 19.75 7.47
N LEU A 188 2.85 19.30 7.31
CA LEU A 188 2.52 17.89 7.25
C LEU A 188 3.22 17.18 6.09
N SER A 189 3.28 17.78 4.89
CA SER A 189 3.94 17.16 3.74
C SER A 189 5.45 16.97 3.95
N VAL A 190 6.11 17.96 4.58
CA VAL A 190 7.53 17.89 4.93
C VAL A 190 7.77 16.80 5.97
N LEU A 191 6.97 16.75 7.04
CA LEU A 191 7.12 15.79 8.12
C LEU A 191 6.83 14.36 7.68
N GLN A 192 5.81 14.14 6.85
CA GLN A 192 5.48 12.83 6.28
C GLN A 192 6.61 12.30 5.39
N THR A 193 7.18 13.17 4.56
CA THR A 193 8.35 12.83 3.74
C THR A 193 9.56 12.49 4.60
N ALA A 194 9.83 13.31 5.63
CA ALA A 194 10.92 13.07 6.57
C ALA A 194 10.75 11.75 7.34
N PHE A 195 9.53 11.46 7.80
CA PHE A 195 9.20 10.19 8.46
C PHE A 195 9.53 9.00 7.56
N GLN A 196 9.07 9.00 6.32
CA GLN A 196 9.30 7.90 5.38
C GLN A 196 10.78 7.64 5.15
N GLN A 197 11.57 8.70 4.97
CA GLN A 197 13.02 8.59 4.73
C GLN A 197 13.78 8.14 5.98
N LYS A 198 13.43 8.68 7.15
CA LYS A 198 13.98 8.23 8.44
C LYS A 198 13.69 6.76 8.70
N LEU A 199 12.45 6.32 8.43
CA LEU A 199 12.06 4.93 8.61
C LEU A 199 12.86 4.00 7.69
N LEU A 200 12.99 4.35 6.41
CA LEU A 200 13.76 3.54 5.44
C LEU A 200 15.22 3.41 5.91
N ALA A 201 15.86 4.53 6.29
CA ALA A 201 17.22 4.53 6.77
C ALA A 201 17.37 3.78 8.10
N GLY A 202 16.43 3.98 9.05
CA GLY A 202 16.42 3.31 10.35
C GLY A 202 16.22 1.79 10.23
N THR A 203 15.37 1.35 9.30
CA THR A 203 15.17 -0.08 9.01
C THR A 203 16.44 -0.72 8.44
N LYS A 204 17.11 -0.04 7.51
CA LYS A 204 18.37 -0.51 6.95
C LYS A 204 19.47 -0.58 8.01
N ALA A 205 19.64 0.49 8.81
CA ALA A 205 20.65 0.58 9.88
C ALA A 205 20.36 -0.38 11.05
N GLY A 206 19.09 -0.72 11.29
CA GLY A 206 18.67 -1.61 12.37
C GLY A 206 18.82 -3.11 12.08
N ALA A 207 19.21 -3.51 10.86
CA ALA A 207 19.36 -4.93 10.50
C ALA A 207 20.30 -5.67 11.46
N LEU A 208 19.98 -6.93 11.78
CA LEU A 208 20.85 -7.77 12.59
C LEU A 208 22.09 -8.18 11.80
N VAL A 209 23.27 -7.86 12.32
CA VAL A 209 24.56 -8.26 11.75
C VAL A 209 25.20 -9.27 12.67
N VAL A 210 25.65 -10.41 12.14
CA VAL A 210 26.41 -11.41 12.87
C VAL A 210 27.74 -11.72 12.17
N ASP A 211 28.75 -12.06 12.97
CA ASP A 211 30.11 -12.35 12.50
C ASP A 211 30.35 -13.86 12.31
N ASP A 212 29.47 -14.70 12.86
CA ASP A 212 29.55 -16.17 12.81
C ASP A 212 28.23 -16.76 12.29
N PRO A 213 28.22 -17.49 11.17
CA PRO A 213 27.04 -18.11 10.61
C PRO A 213 26.42 -19.18 11.52
N ALA A 214 27.20 -19.77 12.43
CA ALA A 214 26.69 -20.75 13.40
C ALA A 214 25.59 -20.17 14.30
N ARG A 215 25.61 -18.85 14.54
CA ARG A 215 24.56 -18.12 15.29
C ARG A 215 23.23 -18.03 14.52
N LEU A 216 23.25 -18.23 13.19
CA LEU A 216 22.07 -18.27 12.33
C LEU A 216 21.52 -19.69 12.13
N LYS A 217 22.00 -20.66 12.94
CA LYS A 217 21.48 -22.01 12.89
C LYS A 217 19.95 -22.02 13.05
N GLY A 218 19.29 -22.81 12.19
CA GLY A 218 17.84 -22.87 12.07
C GLY A 218 17.30 -22.17 10.82
N LEU A 219 18.02 -21.21 10.21
CA LEU A 219 17.60 -20.59 8.93
C LEU A 219 17.78 -21.50 7.72
N GLY A 220 18.50 -22.63 7.87
CA GLY A 220 18.90 -23.49 6.76
C GLY A 220 19.96 -22.84 5.85
N ASP A 221 20.56 -23.66 4.95
CA ASP A 221 21.65 -23.21 4.08
C ASP A 221 21.25 -22.05 3.17
N GLY A 222 20.02 -22.08 2.63
CA GLY A 222 19.48 -21.01 1.78
C GLY A 222 19.32 -19.68 2.51
N GLY A 223 18.84 -19.71 3.76
CA GLY A 223 18.70 -18.52 4.60
C GLY A 223 20.06 -17.93 5.00
N ILE A 224 21.04 -18.76 5.32
CA ILE A 224 22.40 -18.33 5.64
C ILE A 224 23.07 -17.72 4.39
N ALA A 225 22.91 -18.35 3.22
CA ALA A 225 23.41 -17.79 1.96
C ALA A 225 22.77 -16.43 1.62
N ALA A 226 21.46 -16.28 1.80
CA ALA A 226 20.76 -15.02 1.61
C ALA A 226 21.27 -13.93 2.58
N ALA A 227 21.55 -14.28 3.84
CA ALA A 227 22.13 -13.35 4.82
C ALA A 227 23.56 -12.91 4.44
N ALA A 228 24.38 -13.82 3.83
CA ALA A 228 25.70 -13.47 3.32
C ALA A 228 25.61 -12.49 2.12
N GLU A 229 24.70 -12.75 1.17
CA GLU A 229 24.47 -11.83 0.04
C GLU A 229 23.95 -10.46 0.51
N ALA A 230 23.07 -10.43 1.50
CA ALA A 230 22.60 -9.18 2.10
C ALA A 230 23.72 -8.39 2.80
N ALA A 231 24.70 -9.07 3.38
CA ALA A 231 25.89 -8.45 3.96
C ALA A 231 26.79 -7.88 2.85
N LYS A 232 27.08 -8.66 1.81
CA LYS A 232 27.88 -8.26 0.66
C LYS A 232 27.31 -7.03 -0.04
N ALA A 233 25.98 -6.98 -0.25
CA ALA A 233 25.29 -5.81 -0.83
C ALA A 233 25.45 -4.53 0.01
N ARG A 234 25.85 -4.66 1.27
CA ARG A 234 26.11 -3.57 2.22
C ARG A 234 27.60 -3.29 2.44
N GLY A 235 28.48 -3.96 1.72
CA GLY A 235 29.93 -3.86 1.89
C GLY A 235 30.45 -4.48 3.20
N LEU A 236 29.73 -5.46 3.74
CA LEU A 236 30.07 -6.19 4.97
C LEU A 236 30.56 -7.61 4.65
N ASP A 237 31.63 -7.70 3.84
CA ASP A 237 32.18 -8.97 3.43
C ASP A 237 32.64 -9.81 4.65
N GLY A 238 32.35 -11.13 4.60
CA GLY A 238 32.64 -12.06 5.69
C GLY A 238 31.69 -11.99 6.89
N LYS A 239 30.58 -11.21 6.78
CA LYS A 239 29.50 -11.14 7.77
C LYS A 239 28.18 -11.66 7.17
N TRP A 240 27.17 -11.76 8.02
CA TRP A 240 25.81 -12.16 7.67
C TRP A 240 24.83 -11.09 8.18
N VAL A 241 23.89 -10.66 7.34
CA VAL A 241 22.89 -9.66 7.68
C VAL A 241 21.49 -10.25 7.54
N VAL A 242 20.70 -10.18 8.62
CA VAL A 242 19.26 -10.44 8.58
C VAL A 242 18.54 -9.09 8.48
N PRO A 243 18.03 -8.70 7.30
CA PRO A 243 17.32 -7.45 7.12
C PRO A 243 16.00 -7.46 7.89
N LEU A 244 15.60 -6.29 8.44
CA LEU A 244 14.32 -6.16 9.10
C LEU A 244 13.18 -6.08 8.08
N GLN A 245 12.07 -6.76 8.37
CA GLN A 245 10.78 -6.51 7.75
C GLN A 245 10.16 -5.23 8.35
N ASN A 246 9.11 -4.71 7.72
CA ASN A 246 8.47 -3.47 8.19
C ASN A 246 7.60 -3.64 9.45
N THR A 247 7.26 -4.86 9.82
CA THR A 247 6.45 -5.21 11.01
C THR A 247 7.30 -5.40 12.27
N THR A 248 6.67 -5.49 13.42
CA THR A 248 7.33 -5.87 14.68
C THR A 248 7.88 -7.30 14.59
N GLN A 249 7.06 -8.23 14.09
CA GLN A 249 7.38 -9.63 13.92
C GLN A 249 8.39 -9.81 12.77
N GLN A 250 9.33 -10.73 12.95
CA GLN A 250 10.37 -11.00 11.96
C GLN A 250 10.35 -12.50 11.62
N PRO A 251 10.20 -12.90 10.34
CA PRO A 251 10.04 -14.31 9.97
C PRO A 251 11.14 -15.23 10.51
N ALA A 252 12.38 -14.73 10.64
CA ALA A 252 13.49 -15.50 11.16
C ALA A 252 13.33 -15.90 12.64
N LEU A 253 12.44 -15.24 13.42
CA LEU A 253 12.18 -15.60 14.81
C LEU A 253 11.63 -17.03 14.96
N ALA A 254 10.85 -17.49 14.00
CA ALA A 254 10.32 -18.85 14.00
C ALA A 254 11.41 -19.93 13.82
N SER A 255 12.46 -19.62 13.06
CA SER A 255 13.46 -20.60 12.61
C SER A 255 14.73 -20.61 13.45
N LEU A 256 15.20 -19.44 13.95
CA LEU A 256 16.46 -19.32 14.66
C LEU A 256 16.49 -20.20 15.94
N ASP A 257 17.53 -21.03 16.11
CA ASP A 257 17.71 -21.87 17.28
C ASP A 257 18.22 -21.08 18.51
N ASP A 258 19.15 -20.13 18.29
CA ASP A 258 19.77 -19.34 19.37
C ASP A 258 18.77 -18.29 19.91
N ARG A 259 18.34 -18.46 21.17
CA ARG A 259 17.39 -17.54 21.85
C ARG A 259 17.94 -16.14 21.97
N ALA A 260 19.24 -15.97 22.20
CA ALA A 260 19.85 -14.64 22.33
C ALA A 260 19.85 -13.91 20.97
N VAL A 261 20.02 -14.64 19.86
CA VAL A 261 19.90 -14.06 18.50
C VAL A 261 18.45 -13.70 18.18
N ARG A 262 17.45 -14.51 18.59
CA ARG A 262 16.03 -14.13 18.47
C ARG A 262 15.73 -12.85 19.22
N GLN A 263 16.19 -12.74 20.49
CA GLN A 263 16.02 -11.52 21.28
C GLN A 263 16.67 -10.32 20.59
N GLN A 264 17.91 -10.43 20.11
CA GLN A 264 18.61 -9.36 19.39
C GLN A 264 17.86 -8.92 18.13
N LEU A 265 17.33 -9.88 17.34
CA LEU A 265 16.56 -9.59 16.15
C LEU A 265 15.23 -8.87 16.47
N PHE A 266 14.51 -9.35 17.49
CA PHE A 266 13.29 -8.71 17.95
C PHE A 266 13.56 -7.30 18.46
N GLU A 267 14.55 -7.11 19.33
CA GLU A 267 14.93 -5.80 19.88
C GLU A 267 15.39 -4.84 18.78
N ALA A 268 16.13 -5.34 17.78
CA ALA A 268 16.53 -4.56 16.61
C ALA A 268 15.30 -4.07 15.83
N SER A 269 14.29 -4.93 15.66
CA SER A 269 13.00 -4.56 15.08
C SER A 269 12.22 -3.59 15.97
N TRP A 270 12.07 -3.90 17.25
CA TRP A 270 11.28 -3.15 18.23
C TRP A 270 11.81 -1.73 18.46
N THR A 271 13.13 -1.56 18.46
CA THR A 271 13.80 -0.27 18.74
C THR A 271 14.20 0.49 17.48
N ARG A 272 13.78 0.06 16.30
CA ARG A 272 14.08 0.83 15.09
C ARG A 272 13.44 2.21 15.15
N SER A 273 14.18 3.22 14.71
CA SER A 273 13.75 4.62 14.67
C SER A 273 13.39 5.25 16.03
N VAL A 274 13.93 4.69 17.16
CA VAL A 274 13.81 5.27 18.51
C VAL A 274 15.17 5.35 19.24
N LYS A 275 16.28 5.45 18.49
CA LYS A 275 17.65 5.39 19.06
C LYS A 275 18.24 6.75 19.41
N GLY A 276 17.49 7.83 19.31
CA GLY A 276 17.98 9.19 19.56
C GLY A 276 18.96 9.71 18.48
N ASP A 277 19.04 9.03 17.33
CA ASP A 277 19.86 9.38 16.19
C ASP A 277 19.07 10.17 15.12
N ALA A 278 19.69 10.43 13.99
CA ALA A 278 19.06 11.16 12.88
C ALA A 278 17.81 10.45 12.30
N ASN A 279 17.65 9.14 12.55
CA ASN A 279 16.55 8.34 12.10
C ASN A 279 15.42 8.20 13.13
N ASP A 280 15.55 8.84 14.29
CA ASP A 280 14.52 8.84 15.33
C ASP A 280 13.26 9.57 14.82
N THR A 281 12.11 8.89 14.89
CA THR A 281 10.84 9.38 14.36
C THR A 281 9.91 9.93 15.44
N ARG A 282 10.19 9.76 16.74
CA ARG A 282 9.29 10.10 17.84
C ARG A 282 8.83 11.57 17.83
N ALA A 283 9.76 12.50 17.70
CA ALA A 283 9.41 13.92 17.60
C ALA A 283 8.58 14.22 16.33
N THR A 284 8.91 13.57 15.21
CA THR A 284 8.21 13.74 13.94
C THR A 284 6.75 13.28 14.05
N ILE A 285 6.50 12.10 14.63
CA ILE A 285 5.12 11.57 14.74
C ILE A 285 4.28 12.39 15.72
N ALA A 286 4.85 12.83 16.85
CA ALA A 286 4.16 13.69 17.81
C ALA A 286 3.72 15.02 17.17
N GLU A 287 4.56 15.61 16.31
CA GLU A 287 4.23 16.83 15.58
C GLU A 287 3.20 16.60 14.48
N ILE A 288 3.26 15.48 13.76
CA ILE A 288 2.23 15.10 12.77
C ILE A 288 0.86 14.95 13.46
N ALA A 289 0.79 14.26 14.60
CA ALA A 289 -0.46 14.07 15.35
C ALA A 289 -1.06 15.41 15.81
N GLU A 290 -0.23 16.30 16.39
CA GLU A 290 -0.65 17.64 16.79
C GLU A 290 -1.19 18.46 15.61
N LEU A 291 -0.47 18.49 14.49
CA LEU A 291 -0.90 19.23 13.28
C LEU A 291 -2.19 18.68 12.68
N ARG A 292 -2.39 17.35 12.70
CA ARG A 292 -3.64 16.73 12.24
C ARG A 292 -4.81 17.11 13.14
N ALA A 293 -4.64 17.08 14.45
CA ALA A 293 -5.68 17.53 15.41
C ALA A 293 -6.05 18.99 15.18
N ARG A 294 -5.06 19.88 15.01
CA ARG A 294 -5.27 21.31 14.70
C ARG A 294 -5.95 21.51 13.34
N LYS A 295 -5.58 20.73 12.32
CA LYS A 295 -6.21 20.75 11.00
C LYS A 295 -7.68 20.34 11.09
N ALA A 296 -8.00 19.27 11.80
CA ALA A 296 -9.36 18.78 11.99
C ALA A 296 -10.24 19.86 12.66
N ALA A 297 -9.75 20.45 13.76
CA ALA A 297 -10.46 21.52 14.46
C ALA A 297 -10.69 22.75 13.56
N LEU A 298 -9.70 23.14 12.75
CA LEU A 298 -9.83 24.23 11.79
C LEU A 298 -10.92 23.94 10.74
N LEU A 299 -11.09 22.69 10.36
CA LEU A 299 -12.11 22.20 9.41
C LEU A 299 -13.48 21.92 10.08
N GLY A 300 -13.61 22.17 11.39
CA GLY A 300 -14.87 22.02 12.14
C GLY A 300 -15.12 20.61 12.67
N PHE A 301 -14.10 19.75 12.75
CA PHE A 301 -14.19 18.43 13.31
C PHE A 301 -13.52 18.35 14.69
N PRO A 302 -14.09 17.59 15.64
CA PRO A 302 -13.50 17.44 16.99
C PRO A 302 -12.09 16.84 16.98
N THR A 303 -11.88 15.82 16.15
CA THR A 303 -10.63 15.07 16.03
C THR A 303 -10.30 14.77 14.57
N TRP A 304 -9.06 14.31 14.32
CA TRP A 304 -8.68 13.84 13.01
C TRP A 304 -9.46 12.58 12.58
N ALA A 305 -9.79 11.70 13.52
CA ALA A 305 -10.60 10.52 13.27
C ALA A 305 -12.03 10.91 12.81
N ASP A 306 -12.67 11.88 13.44
CA ASP A 306 -13.97 12.41 12.97
C ASP A 306 -13.89 12.96 11.54
N TYR A 307 -12.81 13.69 11.24
CA TYR A 307 -12.58 14.21 9.89
C TYR A 307 -12.41 13.08 8.86
N VAL A 308 -11.62 12.06 9.17
CA VAL A 308 -11.35 10.97 8.21
C VAL A 308 -12.59 10.11 8.01
N LEU A 309 -13.22 9.66 9.09
CA LEU A 309 -14.30 8.68 9.01
C LEU A 309 -15.61 9.22 8.43
N ALA A 310 -15.79 10.53 8.34
CA ALA A 310 -17.02 11.13 7.82
C ALA A 310 -17.43 10.66 6.41
N ASP A 311 -16.48 10.23 5.58
CA ASP A 311 -16.74 9.71 4.23
C ASP A 311 -16.39 8.21 4.07
N GLN A 312 -16.08 7.50 5.16
CA GLN A 312 -15.85 6.06 5.19
C GLN A 312 -17.17 5.29 5.42
N MET A 313 -17.16 3.93 5.33
CA MET A 313 -18.32 3.10 5.64
C MET A 313 -18.72 3.19 7.11
N ALA A 314 -17.76 3.21 8.04
CA ALA A 314 -18.01 3.32 9.48
C ALA A 314 -18.63 4.66 9.88
N LYS A 315 -18.45 5.73 9.11
CA LYS A 315 -19.01 7.09 9.31
C LYS A 315 -18.49 7.84 10.53
N THR A 316 -18.21 7.18 11.65
CA THR A 316 -17.79 7.81 12.90
C THR A 316 -16.72 7.00 13.62
N PRO A 317 -15.82 7.62 14.41
CA PRO A 317 -14.88 6.90 15.27
C PRO A 317 -15.60 5.92 16.20
N HIS A 318 -16.73 6.32 16.78
CA HIS A 318 -17.52 5.47 17.67
C HIS A 318 -17.94 4.12 17.02
N ASN A 319 -18.36 4.15 15.74
CA ASN A 319 -18.75 2.92 15.05
C ASN A 319 -17.54 2.01 14.80
N ALA A 320 -16.38 2.56 14.45
CA ALA A 320 -15.15 1.80 14.26
C ALA A 320 -14.66 1.19 15.59
N GLU A 321 -14.65 1.98 16.66
CA GLU A 321 -14.30 1.51 18.01
C GLU A 321 -15.29 0.46 18.54
N ALA A 322 -16.60 0.65 18.37
CA ALA A 322 -17.62 -0.32 18.75
C ALA A 322 -17.48 -1.64 17.99
N PHE A 323 -17.06 -1.60 16.71
CA PHE A 323 -16.75 -2.80 15.94
C PHE A 323 -15.52 -3.53 16.52
N MET A 324 -14.41 -2.81 16.75
CA MET A 324 -13.17 -3.40 17.30
C MET A 324 -13.40 -3.96 18.72
N ALA A 325 -14.17 -3.26 19.56
CA ALA A 325 -14.51 -3.71 20.91
C ALA A 325 -15.22 -5.07 20.95
N ARG A 326 -15.96 -5.44 19.89
CA ARG A 326 -16.59 -6.78 19.78
C ARG A 326 -15.58 -7.90 19.54
N LEU A 327 -14.41 -7.59 19.00
CA LEU A 327 -13.33 -8.56 18.74
C LEU A 327 -12.49 -8.86 19.98
N ILE A 328 -12.30 -7.87 20.86
CA ILE A 328 -11.35 -7.91 21.98
C ILE A 328 -11.58 -9.09 22.95
N PRO A 329 -12.79 -9.38 23.47
CA PRO A 329 -12.94 -10.42 24.48
C PRO A 329 -12.53 -11.82 24.01
N ALA A 330 -12.92 -12.20 22.77
CA ALA A 330 -12.58 -13.49 22.20
C ALA A 330 -11.07 -13.57 21.89
N THR A 331 -10.50 -12.47 21.37
CA THR A 331 -9.08 -12.37 21.06
C THR A 331 -8.23 -12.50 22.32
N ALA A 332 -8.51 -11.74 23.37
CA ALA A 332 -7.75 -11.79 24.64
C ALA A 332 -7.83 -13.17 25.31
N ALA A 333 -8.99 -13.81 25.27
CA ALA A 333 -9.14 -15.17 25.80
C ALA A 333 -8.28 -16.19 25.03
N GLU A 334 -8.22 -16.07 23.71
CA GLU A 334 -7.43 -16.95 22.85
C GLU A 334 -5.93 -16.66 22.98
N GLU A 335 -5.49 -15.38 23.02
CA GLU A 335 -4.11 -15.00 23.31
C GLU A 335 -3.59 -15.65 24.60
N LYS A 336 -4.41 -15.55 25.66
CA LYS A 336 -4.05 -16.17 26.93
C LYS A 336 -3.91 -17.69 26.82
N ARG A 337 -4.85 -18.36 26.15
CA ARG A 337 -4.80 -19.81 25.94
C ARG A 337 -3.55 -20.21 25.15
N GLU A 338 -3.24 -19.46 24.12
CA GLU A 338 -2.05 -19.69 23.31
C GLU A 338 -0.77 -19.48 24.12
N ALA A 339 -0.66 -18.38 24.88
CA ALA A 339 0.49 -18.12 25.76
C ALA A 339 0.70 -19.23 26.78
N ASP A 340 -0.37 -19.69 27.47
CA ASP A 340 -0.33 -20.79 28.42
C ASP A 340 0.17 -22.10 27.77
N GLU A 341 -0.22 -22.38 26.51
CA GLU A 341 0.24 -23.54 25.72
C GLU A 341 1.72 -23.45 25.35
N LEU A 342 2.19 -22.23 24.98
CA LEU A 342 3.61 -22.00 24.70
C LEU A 342 4.46 -22.17 25.95
N ASP A 343 4.05 -21.65 27.08
CA ASP A 343 4.74 -21.84 28.39
C ASP A 343 4.81 -23.29 28.78
N ALA A 344 3.71 -24.05 28.62
CA ALA A 344 3.71 -25.51 28.85
C ALA A 344 4.71 -26.24 27.95
N THR A 345 4.81 -25.81 26.67
CA THR A 345 5.75 -26.38 25.69
C THR A 345 7.20 -26.06 26.05
N ILE A 346 7.50 -24.83 26.47
CA ILE A 346 8.81 -24.39 26.96
C ILE A 346 9.23 -25.27 28.15
N LYS A 347 8.36 -25.40 29.15
CA LYS A 347 8.61 -26.20 30.36
C LYS A 347 8.81 -27.68 30.03
N ALA A 348 8.00 -28.26 29.14
CA ALA A 348 8.13 -29.64 28.70
C ALA A 348 9.46 -29.90 27.97
N GLY A 349 10.01 -28.87 27.32
CA GLY A 349 11.34 -28.90 26.68
C GLY A 349 12.51 -28.80 27.67
N GLY A 350 12.25 -28.68 29.00
CA GLY A 350 13.31 -28.57 30.00
C GLY A 350 13.80 -27.14 30.26
N GLU A 351 13.17 -26.16 29.64
CA GLU A 351 13.53 -24.74 29.77
C GLU A 351 12.82 -24.12 31.02
N SER A 352 13.42 -23.07 31.60
CA SER A 352 12.95 -22.48 32.87
C SER A 352 12.42 -21.05 32.75
N PHE A 353 12.24 -20.54 31.51
CA PHE A 353 11.72 -19.20 31.23
C PHE A 353 10.24 -19.23 30.82
N THR A 354 9.55 -18.10 30.93
CA THR A 354 8.24 -17.87 30.34
C THR A 354 8.38 -17.26 28.95
N VAL A 355 7.38 -17.50 28.11
CA VAL A 355 7.35 -16.97 26.75
C VAL A 355 7.54 -15.45 26.73
N LYS A 356 8.33 -14.98 25.81
CA LYS A 356 8.54 -13.56 25.50
C LYS A 356 8.20 -13.32 24.01
N PRO A 357 7.96 -12.08 23.58
CA PRO A 357 7.65 -11.79 22.17
C PRO A 357 8.62 -12.43 21.17
N TRP A 358 9.92 -12.47 21.48
CA TRP A 358 10.94 -13.11 20.64
C TRP A 358 10.95 -14.64 20.69
N ASP A 359 10.17 -15.23 21.58
CA ASP A 359 10.04 -16.69 21.71
C ASP A 359 8.75 -17.19 21.06
N TRP A 360 7.73 -16.32 20.90
CA TRP A 360 6.40 -16.70 20.46
C TRP A 360 6.41 -17.50 19.17
N ASP A 361 6.93 -16.95 18.08
CA ASP A 361 6.94 -17.60 16.76
C ASP A 361 7.65 -18.96 16.78
N ARG A 362 8.77 -19.05 17.52
CA ARG A 362 9.53 -20.29 17.66
C ARG A 362 8.75 -21.38 18.35
N TYR A 363 8.08 -21.05 19.45
CA TYR A 363 7.32 -22.04 20.22
C TYR A 363 5.95 -22.30 19.61
N ALA A 364 5.32 -21.33 18.98
CA ALA A 364 4.13 -21.52 18.18
C ALA A 364 4.38 -22.52 17.04
N ASP A 365 5.52 -22.40 16.35
CA ASP A 365 5.92 -23.38 15.31
C ASP A 365 6.14 -24.79 15.90
N ARG A 366 6.75 -24.93 17.08
CA ARG A 366 6.88 -26.22 17.77
C ARG A 366 5.52 -26.81 18.15
N VAL A 367 4.61 -26.02 18.72
CA VAL A 367 3.24 -26.46 19.03
C VAL A 367 2.50 -26.86 17.78
N LYS A 368 2.60 -26.05 16.70
CA LYS A 368 2.01 -26.37 15.40
C LYS A 368 2.52 -27.68 14.84
N LYS A 369 3.83 -27.91 14.89
CA LYS A 369 4.45 -29.18 14.47
C LYS A 369 3.96 -30.38 15.32
N ALA A 370 3.90 -30.21 16.64
CA ALA A 370 3.46 -31.28 17.54
C ALA A 370 1.96 -31.62 17.39
N ARG A 371 1.08 -30.60 17.29
CA ARG A 371 -0.38 -30.78 17.23
C ARG A 371 -0.89 -31.18 15.86
N LEU A 372 -0.31 -30.57 14.80
CA LEU A 372 -0.81 -30.67 13.44
C LEU A 372 0.07 -31.57 12.56
N ASP A 373 1.21 -32.03 13.10
CA ASP A 373 2.24 -32.72 12.31
C ASP A 373 2.57 -31.95 11.03
N PHE A 374 2.67 -30.60 11.15
CA PHE A 374 2.86 -29.69 10.03
C PHE A 374 4.16 -28.90 10.19
N ASP A 375 5.01 -29.04 9.19
CA ASP A 375 6.17 -28.20 8.99
C ASP A 375 5.95 -27.30 7.76
N GLY A 376 5.95 -25.99 7.95
CA GLY A 376 5.77 -25.02 6.86
C GLY A 376 6.87 -25.13 5.79
N ASP A 377 8.08 -25.47 6.19
CA ASP A 377 9.19 -25.65 5.25
C ASP A 377 8.99 -26.88 4.34
N ALA A 378 8.29 -27.91 4.79
CA ALA A 378 7.94 -29.06 3.96
C ALA A 378 6.95 -28.73 2.84
N ALA A 379 6.23 -27.59 2.95
CA ALA A 379 5.30 -27.14 1.91
C ALA A 379 5.97 -26.23 0.86
N LYS A 380 7.04 -25.52 1.21
CA LYS A 380 7.74 -24.59 0.29
C LYS A 380 8.13 -25.18 -1.07
N PRO A 381 8.59 -26.45 -1.18
CA PRO A 381 8.93 -27.04 -2.48
C PRO A 381 7.76 -27.10 -3.47
N TYR A 382 6.52 -26.93 -3.00
CA TYR A 382 5.32 -26.93 -3.83
C TYR A 382 4.88 -25.51 -4.23
N PHE A 383 5.53 -24.48 -3.71
CA PHE A 383 5.19 -23.07 -3.93
C PHE A 383 6.36 -22.33 -4.60
N GLU A 384 6.60 -22.67 -5.88
CA GLU A 384 7.52 -21.90 -6.72
C GLU A 384 6.80 -20.65 -7.22
N LEU A 385 7.42 -19.48 -7.07
CA LEU A 385 6.84 -18.16 -7.31
C LEU A 385 6.09 -18.04 -8.65
N ASN A 386 6.73 -18.46 -9.75
CA ASN A 386 6.12 -18.34 -11.08
C ASN A 386 4.95 -19.31 -11.25
N ALA A 387 5.05 -20.51 -10.69
CA ALA A 387 3.94 -21.46 -10.69
C ALA A 387 2.76 -20.92 -9.86
N VAL A 388 3.01 -20.32 -8.71
CA VAL A 388 1.98 -19.67 -7.90
C VAL A 388 1.32 -18.52 -8.67
N LEU A 389 2.10 -17.66 -9.34
CA LEU A 389 1.58 -16.57 -10.12
C LEU A 389 0.73 -17.06 -11.30
N GLU A 390 1.31 -17.89 -12.16
CA GLU A 390 0.69 -18.22 -13.44
C GLU A 390 -0.36 -19.31 -13.33
N LYS A 391 -0.08 -20.35 -12.53
CA LYS A 391 -0.97 -21.51 -12.37
C LYS A 391 -1.89 -21.40 -11.15
N GLY A 392 -1.63 -20.47 -10.22
CA GLY A 392 -2.47 -20.18 -9.07
C GLY A 392 -3.29 -18.92 -9.30
N VAL A 393 -2.66 -17.76 -9.17
CA VAL A 393 -3.30 -16.43 -9.20
C VAL A 393 -4.00 -16.18 -10.54
N PHE A 394 -3.30 -16.34 -11.66
CA PHE A 394 -3.89 -16.13 -13.00
C PHE A 394 -4.94 -17.18 -13.34
N TYR A 395 -4.74 -18.42 -12.91
CA TYR A 395 -5.73 -19.47 -13.11
C TYR A 395 -7.03 -19.18 -12.36
N ALA A 396 -6.99 -18.77 -11.10
CA ALA A 396 -8.17 -18.40 -10.33
C ALA A 396 -8.94 -17.26 -11.01
N ALA A 397 -8.24 -16.21 -11.46
CA ALA A 397 -8.84 -15.13 -12.20
C ALA A 397 -9.45 -15.57 -13.53
N ASN A 398 -8.80 -16.49 -14.24
CA ASN A 398 -9.37 -17.07 -15.46
C ASN A 398 -10.67 -17.84 -15.16
N GLN A 399 -10.71 -18.66 -14.09
CA GLN A 399 -11.92 -19.41 -13.73
C GLN A 399 -13.08 -18.49 -13.35
N LEU A 400 -12.81 -17.43 -12.56
CA LEU A 400 -13.83 -16.49 -12.10
C LEU A 400 -14.27 -15.51 -13.19
N TYR A 401 -13.35 -14.96 -13.96
CA TYR A 401 -13.62 -13.78 -14.81
C TYR A 401 -13.33 -14.02 -16.29
N GLY A 402 -12.62 -15.11 -16.66
CA GLY A 402 -12.26 -15.42 -18.05
C GLY A 402 -11.07 -14.67 -18.59
N VAL A 403 -10.38 -13.92 -17.78
CA VAL A 403 -9.20 -13.17 -18.20
C VAL A 403 -8.03 -14.12 -18.53
N THR A 404 -7.20 -13.70 -19.48
CA THR A 404 -5.97 -14.40 -19.88
C THR A 404 -4.77 -13.46 -19.86
N PHE A 405 -3.57 -14.02 -19.74
CA PHE A 405 -2.34 -13.26 -19.54
C PHE A 405 -1.29 -13.68 -20.56
N LYS A 406 -0.56 -12.69 -21.10
CA LYS A 406 0.57 -12.90 -21.98
C LYS A 406 1.75 -12.06 -21.54
N GLU A 407 2.87 -12.70 -21.23
CA GLU A 407 4.07 -11.98 -20.82
C GLU A 407 4.61 -11.10 -21.95
N ARG A 408 5.07 -9.90 -21.60
CA ARG A 408 5.61 -8.88 -22.49
C ARG A 408 7.05 -8.57 -22.10
N HIS A 409 7.99 -8.74 -23.03
CA HIS A 409 9.41 -8.44 -22.83
C HIS A 409 9.85 -7.16 -23.55
N ASP A 410 8.95 -6.56 -24.31
CA ASP A 410 9.16 -5.35 -25.09
C ASP A 410 8.70 -4.07 -24.37
N ILE A 411 8.11 -4.21 -23.18
CA ILE A 411 7.69 -3.07 -22.35
C ILE A 411 8.82 -2.77 -21.33
N PRO A 412 9.36 -1.53 -21.34
CA PRO A 412 10.42 -1.15 -20.39
C PRO A 412 9.98 -1.18 -18.94
N VAL A 413 10.91 -1.56 -18.05
CA VAL A 413 10.69 -1.65 -16.61
C VAL A 413 11.68 -0.79 -15.84
N TYR A 414 11.30 -0.34 -14.63
CA TYR A 414 12.17 0.48 -13.77
C TYR A 414 13.23 -0.31 -13.02
N ASN A 415 13.09 -1.64 -12.96
CA ASN A 415 14.03 -2.54 -12.33
C ASN A 415 14.00 -3.90 -13.05
N PRO A 416 15.15 -4.57 -13.28
CA PRO A 416 15.21 -5.82 -14.06
C PRO A 416 14.46 -7.00 -13.42
N ASP A 417 14.10 -6.93 -12.14
CA ASP A 417 13.30 -7.96 -11.47
C ASP A 417 11.79 -7.87 -11.78
N VAL A 418 11.35 -6.80 -12.44
CA VAL A 418 9.93 -6.57 -12.76
C VAL A 418 9.54 -7.36 -14.01
N ARG A 419 8.45 -8.13 -13.93
CA ARG A 419 7.82 -8.79 -15.07
C ARG A 419 6.57 -8.02 -15.49
N VAL A 420 6.24 -8.05 -16.78
CA VAL A 420 5.07 -7.36 -17.34
C VAL A 420 4.19 -8.36 -18.07
N PHE A 421 2.88 -8.28 -17.84
CA PHE A 421 1.87 -9.09 -18.52
C PHE A 421 0.82 -8.21 -19.18
N GLU A 422 0.48 -8.54 -20.40
CA GLU A 422 -0.71 -8.03 -21.06
C GLU A 422 -1.91 -8.89 -20.67
N VAL A 423 -2.96 -8.25 -20.21
CA VAL A 423 -4.19 -8.90 -19.74
C VAL A 423 -5.29 -8.73 -20.77
N PHE A 424 -5.95 -9.82 -21.11
CA PHE A 424 -7.07 -9.84 -22.04
C PHE A 424 -8.35 -10.24 -21.32
N ASP A 425 -9.45 -9.58 -21.63
CA ASP A 425 -10.77 -9.95 -21.14
C ASP A 425 -11.28 -11.20 -21.85
N ARG A 426 -12.37 -11.77 -21.37
CA ARG A 426 -13.01 -12.99 -21.90
C ARG A 426 -13.40 -12.92 -23.40
N ASP A 427 -13.60 -11.73 -23.96
CA ASP A 427 -13.86 -11.51 -25.37
C ASP A 427 -12.59 -11.36 -26.22
N GLY A 428 -11.42 -11.55 -25.63
CA GLY A 428 -10.10 -11.44 -26.25
C GLY A 428 -9.61 -10.01 -26.47
N LYS A 429 -10.35 -9.00 -25.98
CA LYS A 429 -9.90 -7.62 -26.04
C LYS A 429 -8.89 -7.32 -24.94
N HIS A 430 -8.00 -6.38 -25.20
CA HIS A 430 -7.07 -5.85 -24.22
C HIS A 430 -7.83 -5.24 -23.04
N LEU A 431 -7.45 -5.62 -21.83
CA LEU A 431 -8.01 -5.12 -20.58
C LEU A 431 -7.02 -4.22 -19.83
N ALA A 432 -5.76 -4.66 -19.72
CA ALA A 432 -4.75 -3.94 -18.95
C ALA A 432 -3.32 -4.37 -19.29
N LEU A 433 -2.33 -3.59 -18.80
CA LEU A 433 -0.99 -4.09 -18.51
C LEU A 433 -0.85 -4.30 -17.01
N PHE A 434 -0.17 -5.37 -16.63
CA PHE A 434 0.08 -5.73 -15.24
C PHE A 434 1.57 -5.97 -14.99
N TYR A 435 2.16 -5.17 -14.08
CA TYR A 435 3.56 -5.26 -13.67
C TYR A 435 3.67 -5.96 -12.32
N CYS A 436 4.65 -6.87 -12.19
CA CYS A 436 4.93 -7.64 -10.97
C CYS A 436 6.34 -7.33 -10.47
N ASP A 437 6.46 -6.70 -9.30
CA ASP A 437 7.72 -6.40 -8.63
C ASP A 437 7.78 -7.07 -7.26
N TYR A 438 8.16 -8.34 -7.20
CA TYR A 438 7.96 -9.15 -6.01
C TYR A 438 9.17 -9.25 -5.07
N PHE A 439 10.41 -9.09 -5.56
CA PHE A 439 11.59 -9.31 -4.73
C PHE A 439 11.98 -8.10 -3.88
N LYS A 440 12.38 -8.39 -2.62
CA LYS A 440 12.90 -7.38 -1.69
C LYS A 440 14.25 -6.84 -2.13
N ARG A 441 14.46 -5.54 -1.88
CA ARG A 441 15.75 -4.84 -2.00
C ARG A 441 15.81 -3.64 -1.05
N ASP A 442 17.02 -3.19 -0.69
CA ASP A 442 17.21 -2.10 0.28
C ASP A 442 16.67 -0.73 -0.21
N SER A 443 16.51 -0.57 -1.52
CA SER A 443 15.91 0.60 -2.16
C SER A 443 14.37 0.58 -2.18
N LYS A 444 13.74 -0.50 -1.67
CA LYS A 444 12.29 -0.70 -1.70
C LYS A 444 11.69 -0.49 -0.31
N SER A 445 10.59 0.26 -0.23
CA SER A 445 9.76 0.36 0.96
C SER A 445 9.24 -1.00 1.39
N GLY A 446 9.02 -1.18 2.69
CA GLY A 446 8.48 -2.43 3.24
C GLY A 446 6.98 -2.60 2.97
N GLY A 447 6.48 -3.83 3.14
CA GLY A 447 5.11 -4.21 2.87
C GLY A 447 4.88 -4.67 1.45
N ALA A 448 3.60 -4.79 1.08
CA ALA A 448 3.16 -5.04 -0.28
C ALA A 448 2.10 -4.00 -0.64
N TRP A 449 1.92 -3.71 -1.92
CA TRP A 449 0.92 -2.75 -2.38
C TRP A 449 0.63 -2.88 -3.87
N LYS A 450 -0.56 -2.41 -4.25
CA LYS A 450 -0.95 -2.13 -5.62
C LYS A 450 -0.94 -0.63 -5.89
N SER A 451 -0.54 -0.21 -7.09
CA SER A 451 -0.82 1.12 -7.59
C SER A 451 -0.98 1.09 -9.13
N SER A 452 -1.12 2.26 -9.76
CA SER A 452 -1.32 2.36 -11.20
C SER A 452 -0.38 3.39 -11.82
N PHE A 453 0.07 3.13 -13.05
CA PHE A 453 0.68 4.13 -13.93
C PHE A 453 -0.38 4.88 -14.72
N VAL A 454 -1.45 4.18 -15.09
CA VAL A 454 -2.61 4.74 -15.79
C VAL A 454 -3.87 4.13 -15.19
N ASP A 455 -4.76 4.98 -14.71
CA ASP A 455 -6.09 4.56 -14.28
C ASP A 455 -7.05 4.47 -15.48
N PRO A 456 -7.93 3.46 -15.55
CA PRO A 456 -8.86 3.34 -16.67
C PRO A 456 -9.89 4.46 -16.67
N SER A 457 -10.15 5.04 -17.85
CA SER A 457 -11.13 6.11 -18.01
C SER A 457 -11.72 6.13 -19.43
N LYS A 458 -13.04 6.01 -19.53
CA LYS A 458 -13.74 6.16 -20.82
C LYS A 458 -13.69 7.60 -21.33
N LEU A 459 -13.72 8.60 -20.43
CA LEU A 459 -13.64 10.01 -20.78
C LEU A 459 -12.31 10.36 -21.45
N LEU A 460 -11.21 9.75 -20.97
CA LEU A 460 -9.85 10.01 -21.45
C LEU A 460 -9.40 8.99 -22.49
N GLY A 461 -10.15 7.89 -22.69
CA GLY A 461 -9.76 6.78 -23.54
C GLY A 461 -8.58 5.99 -23.02
N GLU A 462 -8.41 5.98 -21.70
CA GLU A 462 -7.28 5.35 -21.01
C GLU A 462 -7.62 3.93 -20.59
N THR A 463 -6.63 3.04 -20.76
CA THR A 463 -6.67 1.63 -20.35
C THR A 463 -5.75 1.42 -19.16
N ALA A 464 -6.14 0.57 -18.22
CA ALA A 464 -5.42 0.34 -16.98
C ALA A 464 -3.98 -0.15 -17.18
N VAL A 465 -3.03 0.49 -16.50
CA VAL A 465 -1.64 0.02 -16.36
C VAL A 465 -1.34 -0.06 -14.86
N ILE A 466 -1.41 -1.28 -14.33
CA ILE A 466 -1.39 -1.57 -12.90
C ILE A 466 -0.05 -2.21 -12.52
N TYR A 467 0.44 -1.95 -11.31
CA TYR A 467 1.58 -2.66 -10.77
C TYR A 467 1.34 -3.15 -9.34
N ASN A 468 1.84 -4.36 -9.06
CA ASN A 468 1.93 -4.92 -7.72
C ASN A 468 3.39 -4.97 -7.28
N VAL A 469 3.62 -4.62 -6.03
CA VAL A 469 4.93 -4.69 -5.38
C VAL A 469 4.82 -5.55 -4.13
N ALA A 470 5.81 -6.43 -3.92
CA ALA A 470 5.96 -7.19 -2.68
C ALA A 470 7.43 -7.19 -2.22
N ASN A 471 7.70 -7.82 -1.10
CA ASN A 471 9.03 -7.92 -0.50
C ASN A 471 9.41 -9.37 -0.20
N LEU A 472 9.19 -10.26 -1.17
CA LEU A 472 9.53 -11.68 -1.06
C LEU A 472 11.05 -11.88 -1.06
N PRO A 473 11.56 -12.91 -0.36
CA PRO A 473 12.98 -13.22 -0.39
C PRO A 473 13.47 -13.51 -1.82
N LYS A 474 14.51 -12.79 -2.26
CA LYS A 474 15.14 -13.06 -3.55
C LYS A 474 16.05 -14.27 -3.43
N PRO A 475 15.89 -15.31 -4.27
CA PRO A 475 16.77 -16.49 -4.24
C PRO A 475 18.17 -16.15 -4.73
N ALA A 476 19.15 -16.98 -4.40
CA ALA A 476 20.47 -16.90 -5.01
C ALA A 476 20.37 -17.11 -6.53
N PRO A 477 21.30 -16.55 -7.33
CA PRO A 477 21.28 -16.71 -8.79
C PRO A 477 21.19 -18.18 -9.22
N GLY A 478 20.24 -18.50 -10.10
CA GLY A 478 20.01 -19.84 -10.60
C GLY A 478 19.23 -20.79 -9.67
N GLN A 479 18.80 -20.32 -8.51
CA GLN A 479 17.92 -21.07 -7.61
C GLN A 479 16.45 -20.70 -7.83
N PRO A 480 15.49 -21.64 -7.64
CA PRO A 480 14.08 -21.34 -7.70
C PRO A 480 13.66 -20.42 -6.53
N ALA A 481 12.70 -19.58 -6.77
CA ALA A 481 12.08 -18.77 -5.72
C ALA A 481 10.98 -19.59 -5.01
N LEU A 482 11.36 -20.33 -3.97
CA LEU A 482 10.43 -21.09 -3.13
C LEU A 482 9.92 -20.18 -2.01
N ILE A 483 8.61 -19.97 -1.96
CA ILE A 483 7.98 -19.04 -1.05
C ILE A 483 7.15 -19.74 0.03
N SER A 484 6.88 -19.05 1.12
CA SER A 484 5.99 -19.55 2.18
C SER A 484 4.52 -19.52 1.72
N PHE A 485 3.63 -20.20 2.46
CA PHE A 485 2.19 -20.12 2.16
C PHE A 485 1.64 -18.71 2.47
N ASP A 486 2.21 -18.01 3.43
CA ASP A 486 1.86 -16.61 3.74
C ASP A 486 2.23 -15.68 2.56
N ASP A 487 3.37 -15.93 1.90
CA ASP A 487 3.76 -15.22 0.68
C ASP A 487 2.79 -15.54 -0.48
N VAL A 488 2.35 -16.79 -0.59
CA VAL A 488 1.31 -17.18 -1.56
C VAL A 488 0.03 -16.37 -1.32
N THR A 489 -0.43 -16.30 -0.08
CA THR A 489 -1.60 -15.51 0.31
C THR A 489 -1.43 -14.03 -0.04
N THR A 490 -0.25 -13.45 0.25
CA THR A 490 0.10 -12.07 -0.13
C THR A 490 0.00 -11.85 -1.65
N MET A 491 0.45 -12.80 -2.47
CA MET A 491 0.33 -12.69 -3.94
C MET A 491 -1.13 -12.67 -4.40
N PHE A 492 -1.99 -13.49 -3.80
CA PHE A 492 -3.43 -13.46 -4.07
C PHE A 492 -4.06 -12.14 -3.60
N HIS A 493 -3.68 -11.65 -2.43
CA HIS A 493 -4.12 -10.36 -1.87
C HIS A 493 -3.83 -9.21 -2.84
N GLU A 494 -2.56 -9.00 -3.17
CA GLU A 494 -2.16 -7.90 -4.06
C GLU A 494 -2.80 -8.00 -5.44
N PHE A 495 -3.01 -9.23 -5.91
CA PHE A 495 -3.69 -9.42 -7.18
C PHE A 495 -5.19 -9.11 -7.09
N GLY A 496 -5.84 -9.28 -5.94
CA GLY A 496 -7.21 -8.82 -5.69
C GLY A 496 -7.36 -7.31 -5.87
N HIS A 497 -6.41 -6.53 -5.36
CA HIS A 497 -6.31 -5.10 -5.64
C HIS A 497 -6.08 -4.81 -7.13
N ALA A 498 -5.23 -5.59 -7.79
CA ALA A 498 -4.99 -5.42 -9.22
C ALA A 498 -6.25 -5.69 -10.04
N LEU A 499 -7.02 -6.74 -9.73
CA LEU A 499 -8.31 -7.03 -10.35
C LEU A 499 -9.31 -5.88 -10.17
N HIS A 500 -9.39 -5.29 -8.96
CA HIS A 500 -10.23 -4.12 -8.70
C HIS A 500 -9.86 -2.93 -9.61
N GLY A 501 -8.55 -2.68 -9.80
CA GLY A 501 -8.07 -1.62 -10.70
C GLY A 501 -8.28 -1.93 -12.18
N MET A 502 -8.01 -3.17 -12.62
CA MET A 502 -8.14 -3.58 -14.02
C MET A 502 -9.61 -3.65 -14.48
N PHE A 503 -10.52 -4.05 -13.60
CA PHE A 503 -11.94 -4.16 -13.94
C PHE A 503 -12.72 -2.85 -13.78
N ALA A 504 -12.13 -1.79 -13.22
CA ALA A 504 -12.79 -0.52 -13.06
C ALA A 504 -13.34 -0.02 -14.42
N ASN A 505 -14.67 0.09 -14.51
CA ASN A 505 -15.37 0.42 -15.75
C ASN A 505 -16.00 1.82 -15.67
N LEU A 506 -15.16 2.82 -15.37
CA LEU A 506 -15.54 4.16 -15.02
C LEU A 506 -15.49 5.11 -16.21
N THR A 507 -16.42 6.08 -16.24
CA THR A 507 -16.33 7.19 -17.19
C THR A 507 -15.29 8.19 -16.70
N TYR A 508 -15.28 8.51 -15.43
CA TYR A 508 -14.50 9.58 -14.84
C TYR A 508 -13.39 9.03 -13.92
N PRO A 509 -12.12 9.40 -14.13
CA PRO A 509 -11.00 8.85 -13.35
C PRO A 509 -11.07 9.14 -11.86
N SER A 510 -11.64 10.29 -11.44
CA SER A 510 -11.80 10.62 -10.01
C SER A 510 -12.70 9.66 -9.23
N LEU A 511 -13.49 8.81 -9.91
CA LEU A 511 -14.28 7.75 -9.29
C LEU A 511 -13.48 6.48 -8.95
N ASN A 512 -12.20 6.41 -9.34
CA ASN A 512 -11.32 5.27 -8.99
C ASN A 512 -10.76 5.35 -7.56
N ASN A 513 -11.16 6.34 -6.77
CA ASN A 513 -10.73 6.47 -5.37
C ASN A 513 -11.63 5.66 -4.44
N THR A 514 -11.05 4.71 -3.71
CA THR A 514 -11.77 3.78 -2.84
C THR A 514 -11.62 4.17 -1.36
N ALA A 515 -12.71 4.06 -0.58
CA ALA A 515 -12.69 4.27 0.87
C ALA A 515 -11.75 3.26 1.57
N ARG A 516 -11.09 3.66 2.66
CA ARG A 516 -10.11 2.81 3.36
C ARG A 516 -10.73 1.58 4.00
N ASP A 517 -11.96 1.68 4.46
CA ASP A 517 -12.72 0.55 5.00
C ASP A 517 -13.50 -0.24 3.95
N PHE A 518 -13.12 -0.09 2.67
CA PHE A 518 -13.58 -0.91 1.56
C PHE A 518 -12.44 -1.40 0.65
N VAL A 519 -11.30 -0.70 0.64
CA VAL A 519 -10.21 -0.95 -0.31
C VAL A 519 -9.60 -2.35 -0.18
N GLU A 520 -9.55 -2.89 1.05
CA GLU A 520 -9.01 -4.23 1.31
C GLU A 520 -10.04 -5.35 1.09
N PHE A 521 -11.31 -5.04 0.83
CA PHE A 521 -12.33 -6.07 0.62
C PHE A 521 -12.03 -6.94 -0.61
N PRO A 522 -11.74 -6.40 -1.81
CA PRO A 522 -11.40 -7.23 -2.96
C PRO A 522 -10.10 -8.04 -2.79
N SER A 523 -9.11 -7.50 -2.09
CA SER A 523 -7.82 -8.15 -1.87
C SER A 523 -7.94 -9.32 -0.90
N GLN A 524 -8.51 -9.10 0.28
CA GLN A 524 -8.73 -10.13 1.29
C GLN A 524 -9.68 -11.22 0.78
N PHE A 525 -10.74 -10.86 0.05
CA PHE A 525 -11.60 -11.83 -0.61
C PHE A 525 -10.82 -12.75 -1.57
N ASN A 526 -9.85 -12.21 -2.29
CA ASN A 526 -9.08 -12.98 -3.27
C ASN A 526 -8.11 -13.99 -2.62
N GLU A 527 -7.74 -13.81 -1.34
CA GLU A 527 -6.89 -14.73 -0.57
C GLU A 527 -7.50 -16.14 -0.43
N HIS A 528 -8.83 -16.25 -0.33
CA HIS A 528 -9.51 -17.52 -0.19
C HIS A 528 -9.22 -18.50 -1.33
N TRP A 529 -8.94 -17.99 -2.52
CA TRP A 529 -8.64 -18.83 -3.69
C TRP A 529 -7.30 -19.55 -3.59
N ALA A 530 -6.38 -19.11 -2.74
CA ALA A 530 -5.10 -19.79 -2.50
C ALA A 530 -5.30 -21.24 -2.00
N LEU A 531 -6.33 -21.49 -1.20
CA LEU A 531 -6.65 -22.82 -0.66
C LEU A 531 -7.86 -23.49 -1.36
N ASP A 532 -8.44 -22.87 -2.41
CA ASP A 532 -9.47 -23.54 -3.19
C ASP A 532 -8.94 -24.84 -3.78
N PRO A 533 -9.64 -25.97 -3.66
CA PRO A 533 -9.14 -27.27 -4.11
C PRO A 533 -8.73 -27.33 -5.57
N LYS A 534 -9.47 -26.63 -6.46
CA LYS A 534 -9.16 -26.62 -7.91
C LYS A 534 -7.96 -25.77 -8.22
N VAL A 535 -7.85 -24.61 -7.55
CA VAL A 535 -6.71 -23.70 -7.72
C VAL A 535 -5.44 -24.32 -7.17
N LEU A 536 -5.50 -24.85 -5.95
CA LEU A 536 -4.34 -25.51 -5.30
C LEU A 536 -3.84 -26.71 -6.11
N ALA A 537 -4.75 -27.55 -6.63
CA ALA A 537 -4.40 -28.67 -7.49
C ALA A 537 -3.72 -28.25 -8.80
N ASN A 538 -3.93 -27.03 -9.26
CA ASN A 538 -3.35 -26.53 -10.50
C ASN A 538 -1.92 -25.97 -10.29
N TYR A 539 -1.61 -25.33 -9.15
CA TYR A 539 -0.31 -24.67 -8.95
C TYR A 539 0.64 -25.38 -7.99
N ALA A 540 0.11 -26.11 -6.99
CA ALA A 540 0.94 -26.67 -5.94
C ALA A 540 1.61 -27.98 -6.35
N HIS A 541 2.70 -27.88 -7.13
CA HIS A 541 3.48 -28.99 -7.61
C HIS A 541 4.94 -28.85 -7.17
N HIS A 542 5.55 -29.97 -6.77
CA HIS A 542 6.95 -29.98 -6.34
C HIS A 542 7.87 -29.50 -7.47
N TYR A 543 8.65 -28.47 -7.25
CA TYR A 543 9.41 -27.75 -8.28
C TYR A 543 10.41 -28.60 -9.07
N GLN A 544 10.95 -29.70 -8.48
CA GLN A 544 11.88 -30.60 -9.14
C GLN A 544 11.18 -31.80 -9.80
N THR A 545 10.22 -32.40 -9.10
CA THR A 545 9.63 -33.69 -9.54
C THR A 545 8.33 -33.52 -10.32
N GLY A 546 7.69 -32.34 -10.21
CA GLY A 546 6.37 -32.09 -10.77
C GLY A 546 5.23 -32.81 -10.03
N ALA A 547 5.52 -33.53 -8.94
CA ALA A 547 4.50 -34.23 -8.17
C ALA A 547 3.54 -33.24 -7.51
N PRO A 548 2.22 -33.50 -7.53
CA PRO A 548 1.25 -32.63 -6.85
C PRO A 548 1.46 -32.68 -5.33
N ILE A 549 1.09 -31.59 -4.65
CA ILE A 549 1.11 -31.54 -3.19
C ILE A 549 0.25 -32.66 -2.60
N PRO A 550 0.75 -33.43 -1.62
CA PRO A 550 0.00 -34.54 -1.03
C PRO A 550 -1.28 -34.07 -0.34
N PRO A 551 -2.44 -34.77 -0.51
CA PRO A 551 -3.70 -34.42 0.16
C PRO A 551 -3.58 -34.29 1.68
N ALA A 552 -2.74 -35.13 2.31
CA ALA A 552 -2.45 -35.04 3.74
C ALA A 552 -1.78 -33.69 4.11
N LEU A 553 -0.90 -33.17 3.27
CA LEU A 553 -0.24 -31.86 3.49
C LEU A 553 -1.22 -30.72 3.29
N ILE A 554 -2.15 -30.81 2.32
CA ILE A 554 -3.25 -29.84 2.15
C ILE A 554 -4.13 -29.76 3.39
N ALA A 555 -4.51 -30.94 3.94
CA ALA A 555 -5.31 -30.99 5.15
C ALA A 555 -4.59 -30.37 6.36
N LYS A 556 -3.25 -30.54 6.44
CA LYS A 556 -2.43 -29.90 7.47
C LYS A 556 -2.33 -28.40 7.27
N LEU A 557 -2.13 -27.91 6.04
CA LEU A 557 -2.14 -26.48 5.69
C LEU A 557 -3.44 -25.80 6.12
N ARG A 558 -4.60 -26.39 5.81
CA ARG A 558 -5.91 -25.85 6.20
C ARG A 558 -6.12 -25.77 7.71
N ARG A 559 -5.60 -26.75 8.47
CA ARG A 559 -5.61 -26.67 9.94
C ARG A 559 -4.63 -25.63 10.47
N ALA A 560 -3.46 -25.52 9.84
CA ALA A 560 -2.44 -24.56 10.21
C ALA A 560 -2.89 -23.10 9.99
N ALA A 561 -3.70 -22.84 8.95
CA ALA A 561 -4.29 -21.51 8.70
C ALA A 561 -5.22 -21.02 9.84
N LYS A 562 -5.76 -21.94 10.66
CA LYS A 562 -6.59 -21.63 11.84
C LYS A 562 -5.83 -21.71 13.16
N PHE A 563 -4.52 -21.85 13.12
CA PHE A 563 -3.65 -21.89 14.28
C PHE A 563 -3.19 -20.48 14.67
N ASN A 564 -3.00 -20.21 15.95
CA ASN A 564 -2.45 -18.95 16.47
C ASN A 564 -3.30 -17.72 16.12
N GLN A 565 -4.63 -17.86 16.15
CA GLN A 565 -5.56 -16.79 15.76
C GLN A 565 -5.75 -15.71 16.83
N GLY A 566 -5.51 -16.02 18.12
CA GLY A 566 -5.41 -15.03 19.19
C GLY A 566 -4.29 -14.04 18.91
N TYR A 567 -3.10 -14.56 18.68
CA TYR A 567 -1.93 -13.74 18.28
C TYR A 567 -2.18 -12.92 17.00
N ALA A 568 -2.63 -13.59 15.94
CA ALA A 568 -2.80 -12.95 14.63
C ALA A 568 -3.86 -11.83 14.64
N LEU A 569 -4.95 -12.02 15.39
CA LEU A 569 -5.98 -10.98 15.53
C LEU A 569 -5.57 -9.91 16.55
N GLY A 570 -4.91 -10.30 17.64
CA GLY A 570 -4.48 -9.38 18.69
C GLY A 570 -3.49 -8.33 18.22
N GLU A 571 -2.47 -8.73 17.45
CA GLU A 571 -1.52 -7.77 16.87
C GLU A 571 -2.20 -6.73 15.97
N LEU A 572 -3.27 -7.12 15.23
CA LEU A 572 -4.01 -6.24 14.34
C LEU A 572 -4.99 -5.33 15.09
N VAL A 573 -5.70 -5.86 16.08
CA VAL A 573 -6.62 -5.06 16.91
C VAL A 573 -5.81 -4.05 17.73
N ALA A 574 -4.71 -4.48 18.36
CA ALA A 574 -3.86 -3.59 19.16
C ALA A 574 -3.34 -2.40 18.34
N VAL A 575 -2.91 -2.64 17.09
CA VAL A 575 -2.39 -1.58 16.23
C VAL A 575 -3.49 -0.70 15.64
N ALA A 576 -4.69 -1.23 15.37
CA ALA A 576 -5.83 -0.45 14.92
C ALA A 576 -6.35 0.49 16.02
N GLU A 577 -6.40 0.00 17.27
CA GLU A 577 -6.70 0.82 18.44
C GLU A 577 -5.64 1.91 18.67
N LEU A 578 -4.36 1.58 18.50
CA LEU A 578 -3.26 2.56 18.60
C LEU A 578 -3.42 3.69 17.56
N ASP A 579 -3.80 3.36 16.33
CA ASP A 579 -4.10 4.34 15.27
C ASP A 579 -5.26 5.26 15.69
N MET A 580 -6.38 4.68 16.15
CA MET A 580 -7.55 5.45 16.58
C MET A 580 -7.20 6.38 17.75
N GLN A 581 -6.45 5.90 18.75
CA GLN A 581 -6.03 6.71 19.91
C GLN A 581 -5.15 7.91 19.50
N TRP A 582 -4.19 7.74 18.59
CA TRP A 582 -3.38 8.83 18.05
C TRP A 582 -4.24 9.90 17.35
N HIS A 583 -5.28 9.49 16.65
CA HIS A 583 -6.11 10.36 15.82
C HIS A 583 -7.39 10.83 16.50
N ALA A 584 -7.67 10.36 17.71
CA ALA A 584 -8.71 10.88 18.61
C ALA A 584 -8.22 12.07 19.47
N LEU A 585 -6.95 12.48 19.32
CA LEU A 585 -6.42 13.66 20.02
C LEU A 585 -7.12 14.94 19.52
N SER A 586 -7.55 15.77 20.49
CA SER A 586 -8.10 17.10 20.19
C SER A 586 -7.00 18.12 19.94
N ALA A 587 -7.34 19.24 19.29
CA ALA A 587 -6.40 20.34 19.05
C ALA A 587 -5.86 21.01 20.34
N SER A 588 -6.52 20.83 21.46
CA SER A 588 -6.09 21.34 22.78
C SER A 588 -5.23 20.34 23.56
N ALA A 589 -5.06 19.11 23.05
CA ALA A 589 -4.22 18.13 23.69
C ALA A 589 -2.75 18.59 23.68
N PRO A 590 -1.99 18.39 24.76
CA PRO A 590 -0.56 18.69 24.74
C PRO A 590 0.17 17.78 23.76
N ARG A 591 1.34 18.23 23.27
CA ARG A 591 2.21 17.37 22.47
C ARG A 591 2.59 16.14 23.27
N GLN A 592 2.40 14.95 22.66
CA GLN A 592 2.60 13.67 23.34
C GLN A 592 4.07 13.25 23.32
N ASP A 593 4.50 12.59 24.38
CA ASP A 593 5.67 11.71 24.34
C ASP A 593 5.23 10.41 23.66
N ALA A 594 5.90 10.04 22.57
CA ALA A 594 5.45 8.94 21.72
C ALA A 594 5.49 7.57 22.41
N ASP A 595 6.51 7.31 23.22
CA ASP A 595 6.64 6.02 23.91
C ASP A 595 5.63 5.92 25.09
N ALA A 596 5.46 6.99 25.85
CA ALA A 596 4.48 7.02 26.95
C ALA A 596 3.05 6.96 26.42
N PHE A 597 2.75 7.66 25.30
CA PHE A 597 1.44 7.61 24.67
C PHE A 597 1.11 6.22 24.17
N GLU A 598 2.04 5.57 23.44
CA GLU A 598 1.87 4.20 22.93
C GLU A 598 1.59 3.23 24.08
N ALA A 599 2.38 3.28 25.15
CA ALA A 599 2.18 2.41 26.30
C ALA A 599 0.80 2.60 26.95
N ALA A 600 0.36 3.87 27.11
CA ALA A 600 -0.95 4.18 27.68
C ALA A 600 -2.10 3.78 26.74
N ALA A 601 -1.95 3.94 25.43
CA ALA A 601 -2.96 3.56 24.45
C ALA A 601 -3.12 2.03 24.39
N LEU A 602 -2.02 1.29 24.34
CA LEU A 602 -2.04 -0.18 24.32
C LEU A 602 -2.60 -0.77 25.62
N ALA A 603 -2.30 -0.20 26.78
CA ALA A 603 -2.85 -0.64 28.05
C ALA A 603 -4.39 -0.53 28.13
N LYS A 604 -5.01 0.34 27.36
CA LYS A 604 -6.48 0.50 27.31
C LYS A 604 -7.18 -0.57 26.47
N THR A 605 -6.47 -1.27 25.60
CA THR A 605 -7.08 -2.25 24.70
C THR A 605 -7.63 -3.48 25.40
N GLY A 606 -7.09 -3.82 26.58
CA GLY A 606 -7.43 -5.07 27.29
C GLY A 606 -6.80 -6.32 26.68
N LEU A 607 -5.92 -6.18 25.69
CA LEU A 607 -5.14 -7.27 25.07
C LEU A 607 -3.81 -7.47 25.81
N ASP A 608 -3.24 -8.65 25.72
CA ASP A 608 -1.93 -8.97 26.31
C ASP A 608 -0.77 -8.53 25.40
N THR A 609 -0.61 -7.22 25.28
CA THR A 609 0.42 -6.63 24.42
C THR A 609 1.86 -6.86 24.91
N ALA A 610 2.05 -7.42 26.10
CA ALA A 610 3.37 -7.82 26.61
C ALA A 610 3.87 -9.12 25.97
N HIS A 611 2.98 -10.04 25.65
CA HIS A 611 3.28 -11.28 24.95
C HIS A 611 2.99 -11.19 23.45
N VAL A 612 1.91 -10.49 23.06
CA VAL A 612 1.49 -10.25 21.68
C VAL A 612 1.65 -8.75 21.38
N PRO A 613 2.85 -8.30 20.98
CA PRO A 613 3.07 -6.88 20.67
C PRO A 613 2.29 -6.48 19.42
N PRO A 614 1.90 -5.20 19.32
CA PRO A 614 1.20 -4.71 18.15
C PRO A 614 2.04 -4.93 16.88
N ARG A 615 1.37 -5.13 15.75
CA ARG A 615 2.03 -5.36 14.46
C ARG A 615 3.01 -4.25 14.08
N TYR A 616 2.75 -3.01 14.52
CA TYR A 616 3.63 -1.85 14.38
C TYR A 616 3.68 -1.06 15.67
N ARG A 617 4.86 -0.57 16.02
CA ARG A 617 4.98 0.52 16.99
C ARG A 617 4.75 1.87 16.30
N SER A 618 4.36 2.86 17.08
CA SER A 618 4.20 4.24 16.59
C SER A 618 5.40 4.71 15.76
N SER A 619 6.64 4.37 16.18
CA SER A 619 7.88 4.83 15.54
C SER A 619 8.11 4.31 14.11
N TYR A 620 7.47 3.22 13.71
CA TYR A 620 7.59 2.65 12.35
C TYR A 620 6.26 2.33 11.68
N PHE A 621 5.18 2.92 12.15
CA PHE A 621 3.85 2.73 11.59
C PHE A 621 3.64 3.58 10.32
N GLN A 622 4.28 3.16 9.24
CA GLN A 622 4.26 3.89 7.96
C GLN A 622 2.85 4.16 7.45
N HIS A 623 1.93 3.18 7.59
CA HIS A 623 0.55 3.27 7.13
C HIS A 623 -0.15 4.55 7.60
N ILE A 624 0.00 4.88 8.88
CA ILE A 624 -0.71 6.04 9.46
C ILE A 624 0.08 7.35 9.35
N TRP A 625 1.41 7.32 9.34
CA TRP A 625 2.18 8.55 9.32
C TRP A 625 2.45 9.09 7.91
N SER A 626 2.62 8.21 6.90
CA SER A 626 2.91 8.61 5.51
C SER A 626 2.16 7.78 4.44
N GLY A 627 1.44 6.73 4.82
CA GLY A 627 0.77 5.80 3.90
C GLY A 627 -0.70 6.07 3.63
N GLY A 628 -1.31 7.10 4.25
CA GLY A 628 -2.70 7.47 4.00
C GLY A 628 -3.75 6.67 4.78
N TYR A 629 -3.36 5.86 5.79
CA TYR A 629 -4.27 5.10 6.66
C TYR A 629 -4.49 5.73 8.04
N ALA A 630 -4.18 7.00 8.22
CA ALA A 630 -4.41 7.71 9.48
C ALA A 630 -5.88 7.65 9.89
N ALA A 631 -6.18 7.17 11.10
CA ALA A 631 -7.52 6.81 11.57
C ALA A 631 -8.26 5.82 10.65
N GLY A 632 -7.53 5.02 9.89
CA GLY A 632 -8.09 4.12 8.87
C GLY A 632 -7.56 2.70 8.94
N TYR A 633 -6.68 2.37 9.89
CA TYR A 633 -6.09 1.03 9.96
C TYR A 633 -7.12 -0.03 10.40
N TYR A 634 -8.16 0.34 11.13
CA TYR A 634 -9.31 -0.52 11.43
C TYR A 634 -9.94 -1.09 10.15
N GLY A 635 -9.74 -0.43 9.02
CA GLY A 635 -10.25 -0.84 7.70
C GLY A 635 -9.89 -2.28 7.34
N TYR A 636 -8.69 -2.76 7.70
CA TYR A 636 -8.29 -4.16 7.48
C TYR A 636 -9.20 -5.16 8.20
N LEU A 637 -9.56 -4.86 9.45
CA LEU A 637 -10.48 -5.69 10.23
C LEU A 637 -11.93 -5.56 9.73
N TRP A 638 -12.32 -4.34 9.37
CA TRP A 638 -13.65 -4.05 8.81
C TRP A 638 -13.89 -4.80 7.51
N THR A 639 -12.92 -4.77 6.61
CA THR A 639 -13.01 -5.45 5.33
C THR A 639 -12.89 -6.96 5.43
N GLN A 640 -12.25 -7.50 6.48
CA GLN A 640 -12.32 -8.93 6.78
C GLN A 640 -13.75 -9.38 7.10
N MET A 641 -14.53 -8.57 7.78
CA MET A 641 -15.96 -8.86 7.97
C MET A 641 -16.69 -8.92 6.61
N LEU A 642 -16.44 -7.93 5.72
CA LEU A 642 -17.08 -7.88 4.40
C LEU A 642 -16.68 -9.07 3.52
N GLU A 643 -15.40 -9.43 3.52
CA GLU A 643 -14.91 -10.50 2.65
C GLU A 643 -15.38 -11.89 3.12
N ASN A 644 -15.43 -12.12 4.44
CA ASN A 644 -15.95 -13.37 4.99
C ASN A 644 -17.45 -13.55 4.66
N ASP A 645 -18.22 -12.48 4.76
CA ASP A 645 -19.63 -12.47 4.31
C ASP A 645 -19.74 -12.79 2.81
N ALA A 646 -18.93 -12.15 1.99
CA ALA A 646 -18.91 -12.38 0.54
C ALA A 646 -18.47 -13.81 0.21
N PHE A 647 -17.46 -14.33 0.90
CA PHE A 647 -17.00 -15.70 0.69
C PHE A 647 -18.01 -16.75 1.15
N ALA A 648 -18.72 -16.50 2.26
CA ALA A 648 -19.84 -17.32 2.69
C ALA A 648 -20.95 -17.34 1.63
N TRP A 649 -21.26 -16.19 1.00
CA TRP A 649 -22.18 -16.10 -0.13
C TRP A 649 -21.70 -16.95 -1.31
N PHE A 650 -20.44 -16.83 -1.73
CA PHE A 650 -19.85 -17.63 -2.81
C PHE A 650 -19.96 -19.12 -2.51
N THR A 651 -19.59 -19.53 -1.31
CA THR A 651 -19.67 -20.94 -0.88
C THR A 651 -21.09 -21.50 -1.00
N ALA A 652 -22.08 -20.73 -0.55
CA ALA A 652 -23.51 -21.11 -0.66
C ALA A 652 -24.00 -21.17 -2.12
N HIS A 653 -23.34 -20.51 -3.07
CA HIS A 653 -23.70 -20.44 -4.49
C HIS A 653 -22.76 -21.23 -5.41
N GLY A 654 -22.03 -22.23 -4.89
CA GLY A 654 -21.18 -23.13 -5.68
C GLY A 654 -19.71 -22.73 -5.81
N GLY A 655 -19.24 -21.73 -5.06
CA GLY A 655 -17.83 -21.36 -4.93
C GLY A 655 -17.21 -20.77 -6.19
N LEU A 656 -16.09 -21.34 -6.63
CA LEU A 656 -15.29 -20.88 -7.79
C LEU A 656 -16.05 -21.17 -9.10
N THR A 657 -16.97 -20.29 -9.47
CA THR A 657 -17.72 -20.36 -10.72
C THR A 657 -17.69 -19.03 -11.47
N ARG A 658 -17.85 -19.08 -12.80
CA ARG A 658 -17.94 -17.89 -13.66
C ARG A 658 -19.12 -17.00 -13.28
N ALA A 659 -20.28 -17.57 -12.99
CA ALA A 659 -21.48 -16.81 -12.65
C ALA A 659 -21.29 -15.99 -11.37
N ASN A 660 -20.64 -16.57 -10.35
CA ASN A 660 -20.31 -15.87 -9.12
C ASN A 660 -19.27 -14.76 -9.36
N GLY A 661 -18.24 -15.07 -10.16
CA GLY A 661 -17.22 -14.10 -10.55
C GLY A 661 -17.81 -12.93 -11.34
N ASP A 662 -18.67 -13.19 -12.31
CA ASP A 662 -19.36 -12.14 -13.08
C ASP A 662 -20.20 -11.24 -12.16
N ARG A 663 -20.96 -11.81 -11.22
CA ARG A 663 -21.71 -11.01 -10.23
C ARG A 663 -20.81 -10.13 -9.36
N PHE A 664 -19.71 -10.68 -8.86
CA PHE A 664 -18.76 -9.93 -8.04
C PHE A 664 -18.07 -8.82 -8.85
N ARG A 665 -17.65 -9.13 -10.08
CA ARG A 665 -17.11 -8.15 -11.02
C ARG A 665 -18.12 -7.02 -11.29
N ASP A 666 -19.36 -7.35 -11.62
CA ASP A 666 -20.37 -6.36 -12.01
C ASP A 666 -20.85 -5.48 -10.87
N LEU A 667 -20.95 -6.01 -9.65
CA LEU A 667 -21.50 -5.26 -8.51
C LEU A 667 -20.44 -4.61 -7.62
N ILE A 668 -19.19 -5.12 -7.63
CA ILE A 668 -18.09 -4.66 -6.77
C ILE A 668 -16.91 -4.16 -7.59
N LEU A 669 -16.21 -5.07 -8.31
CA LEU A 669 -14.88 -4.75 -8.88
C LEU A 669 -14.92 -3.67 -9.98
N SER A 670 -16.02 -3.59 -10.73
CA SER A 670 -16.12 -2.63 -11.84
C SER A 670 -16.63 -1.26 -11.45
N ARG A 671 -17.04 -1.08 -10.19
CA ARG A 671 -17.85 0.08 -9.79
C ARG A 671 -17.05 1.29 -9.32
N GLY A 672 -15.85 1.10 -8.77
CA GLY A 672 -15.13 2.20 -8.11
C GLY A 672 -16.04 2.90 -7.09
N HIS A 673 -16.05 4.22 -7.09
CA HIS A 673 -16.91 5.04 -6.21
C HIS A 673 -18.15 5.60 -6.94
N THR A 674 -18.78 4.83 -7.83
CA THR A 674 -20.02 5.25 -8.54
C THR A 674 -21.25 5.25 -7.66
N GLN A 675 -21.18 4.63 -6.47
CA GLN A 675 -22.20 4.58 -5.43
C GLN A 675 -21.52 4.58 -4.05
N ASP A 676 -22.29 4.81 -2.99
CA ASP A 676 -21.81 4.61 -1.63
C ASP A 676 -21.54 3.11 -1.38
N TYR A 677 -20.45 2.77 -0.69
CA TYR A 677 -19.95 1.39 -0.58
C TYR A 677 -20.87 0.46 0.18
N ASP A 678 -21.61 0.96 1.17
CA ASP A 678 -22.64 0.19 1.88
C ASP A 678 -23.82 -0.20 0.96
N VAL A 679 -24.16 0.67 0.01
CA VAL A 679 -25.17 0.36 -1.02
C VAL A 679 -24.68 -0.73 -1.96
N MET A 680 -23.40 -0.64 -2.41
CA MET A 680 -22.80 -1.67 -3.28
C MET A 680 -22.72 -3.03 -2.57
N PHE A 681 -22.28 -3.03 -1.30
CA PHE A 681 -22.18 -4.28 -0.54
C PHE A 681 -23.55 -4.93 -0.34
N ARG A 682 -24.57 -4.17 0.05
CA ARG A 682 -25.95 -4.68 0.16
C ARG A 682 -26.52 -5.20 -1.16
N ALA A 683 -26.20 -4.56 -2.27
CA ALA A 683 -26.61 -5.02 -3.60
C ALA A 683 -25.98 -6.37 -3.96
N PHE A 684 -24.74 -6.62 -3.53
CA PHE A 684 -24.06 -7.90 -3.72
C PHE A 684 -24.51 -8.94 -2.70
N TYR A 685 -24.45 -8.65 -1.40
CA TYR A 685 -24.65 -9.61 -0.32
C TYR A 685 -26.15 -9.83 0.03
N GLY A 686 -26.99 -8.82 -0.16
CA GLY A 686 -28.43 -8.86 0.11
C GLY A 686 -28.84 -8.38 1.51
N LYS A 687 -27.89 -8.12 2.40
CA LYS A 687 -28.10 -7.60 3.77
C LYS A 687 -26.90 -6.76 4.25
N ASP A 688 -27.00 -6.19 5.45
CA ASP A 688 -25.89 -5.51 6.10
C ASP A 688 -24.79 -6.51 6.51
N PRO A 689 -23.52 -6.04 6.66
CA PRO A 689 -22.41 -6.89 7.08
C PRO A 689 -22.65 -7.53 8.46
N ASP A 690 -22.13 -8.76 8.62
CA ASP A 690 -22.21 -9.53 9.85
C ASP A 690 -20.81 -9.99 10.30
N ILE A 691 -20.47 -9.82 11.57
CA ILE A 691 -19.18 -10.20 12.13
C ILE A 691 -19.05 -11.72 12.38
N GLU A 692 -20.19 -12.45 12.49
CA GLU A 692 -20.15 -13.87 12.86
C GLU A 692 -19.36 -14.73 11.87
N PRO A 693 -19.49 -14.60 10.53
CA PRO A 693 -18.66 -15.36 9.61
C PRO A 693 -17.14 -15.15 9.81
N MET A 694 -16.71 -13.93 10.08
CA MET A 694 -15.30 -13.61 10.39
C MET A 694 -14.82 -14.31 11.66
N LEU A 695 -15.59 -14.26 12.73
CA LEU A 695 -15.28 -14.95 14.00
C LEU A 695 -15.28 -16.46 13.83
N ALA A 696 -16.23 -17.01 13.04
CA ALA A 696 -16.30 -18.44 12.74
C ALA A 696 -15.07 -18.91 11.93
N ASP A 697 -14.66 -18.14 10.92
CA ASP A 697 -13.48 -18.48 10.12
C ASP A 697 -12.22 -18.51 10.98
N ARG A 698 -12.07 -17.58 11.91
CA ARG A 698 -10.97 -17.54 12.89
C ARG A 698 -11.07 -18.54 14.04
N GLY A 699 -12.18 -19.29 14.15
CA GLY A 699 -12.43 -20.22 15.26
C GLY A 699 -12.67 -19.52 16.61
N LEU A 700 -13.07 -18.27 16.59
CA LEU A 700 -13.28 -17.41 17.78
C LEU A 700 -14.76 -17.27 18.18
N LEU A 701 -15.68 -17.98 17.54
CA LEU A 701 -17.06 -18.05 18.02
C LEU A 701 -17.11 -18.80 19.35
N PRO A 702 -17.90 -18.31 20.33
CA PRO A 702 -18.16 -19.09 21.53
C PRO A 702 -18.74 -20.45 21.15
N VAL A 703 -18.17 -21.51 21.72
CA VAL A 703 -18.77 -22.84 21.61
C VAL A 703 -20.18 -22.72 22.19
N LYS A 704 -21.22 -22.85 21.36
CA LYS A 704 -22.60 -22.88 21.87
C LYS A 704 -22.69 -24.05 22.85
N PRO A 705 -23.19 -23.82 24.09
CA PRO A 705 -23.28 -24.84 25.11
C PRO A 705 -24.15 -26.01 24.71
#